data_ef9cd2a919f23eac341888d876ce11d9
#
_entry.id   ef9cd2a919f23eac341888d876ce11d9
#
_cell.length_a   1.000
_cell.length_b   1.000
_cell.length_c   1.000
_cell.angle_alpha   90.00
_cell.angle_beta   90.00
_cell.angle_gamma   90.00
#
_symmetry.space_group_name_H-M   'P 1'
#
loop_
_entity.id
_entity.type
_entity.pdbx_description
1 polymer ?
#
loop_
_entity_poly.entity_id
_entity_poly.type
_entity_poly.pdbx_seq_one_letter_code
_entity_poly.pdbx_strand_id
1 'polypeptide(L)'
;MYPDGLKTRQEYDDLGRLTAETARNGNTTRYFYADPCSEHPSAIEDATGSKKQMVWSRYGQLLTFTDCSGYETRYEYDRFGQLTATHQEEGISLFRVYDNRGRLVSQKDAQGRETQYEHNEADDLTATVSPDGSRSETTFDDRGNAISTMQGGLMRRMEYDAAGRVTQLTNENGSHTTFTYDVLDRLTQETGFDGRTKRYRYSNIGQVVRSEDENLVTAWHYDESDRLTQRTVNDEPAEQWRYNERGWLEDISHLSNGWRVAVHYARDNRGRLISERQTVHHPETGELLWQHETKQDYSDKGLPTLTTPDCLSPVEWLTYGSGYIAGMKLGDEPLIDFTRDRLHRETLLSFGQYERTTAYTAAGRPESYHFNKPQLNRDHTWNDAGQLIRINGPHEQRDYQYSDAGRLVSTHIKSPHHDLTQWTLTDPAGNRIAERDKYPMLPEAWRDNRITQDADYFYHYDEYGRLTDKDERRVRNGGSYTHHYSYDHQHRLTHYRLMQQGNTLTESRYAYDPLGRRTGKRVWKSQTEREGITGKEYLWLNPTPEVIWYGWDGDRLTTTQTDATRIQTVYQPGSFTPLIRIETATSELTRTARRTLAEKLQQDAGMAFAPELVAMLNTLEAELKRGAISEQNQQWLTMCGLTLEQMKNQVEPEYAPVRKLHLYHCDHRGLPLALIDINGHIAWSAESDEWGNVLREDNQHNLQQLIRLPGQQWDKESGLYYNRHRYYDPAQGRYITQDPVGLEGGWNLYQYPLNPIQFIDPRGLKFLVEGDRKDFDTAINFLKKDTEMARIITAIENNKKVIITVSCNNGKDNSFSPWTGRIHWDPHSALLCDENPKNGHYDFKNGTQVPALALGHEIAHAYAFSTETYKNYMTRTNAIDPIYDTAEEKRVITGAETHAAKSLKQCIRKNHGGISYPVKGPLDNL
;
A
#
# COMPACT_ATOMS: atom_id res chain seq x y z
N MET A 1 -16.77 -19.30 -18.88
CA MET A 1 -16.58 -18.18 -19.82
C MET A 1 -17.06 -16.93 -19.10
N TYR A 2 -16.28 -15.88 -19.13
CA TYR A 2 -16.60 -14.60 -18.46
C TYR A 2 -17.38 -13.66 -19.43
N PRO A 3 -18.06 -12.62 -18.92
CA PRO A 3 -18.77 -11.65 -19.76
C PRO A 3 -17.89 -10.97 -20.80
N ASP A 4 -16.59 -10.78 -20.51
CA ASP A 4 -15.58 -10.22 -21.40
C ASP A 4 -15.02 -11.24 -22.44
N GLY A 5 -15.57 -12.48 -22.48
CA GLY A 5 -15.19 -13.56 -23.39
C GLY A 5 -13.97 -14.38 -22.97
N LEU A 6 -13.34 -14.06 -21.84
CA LEU A 6 -12.18 -14.82 -21.34
C LEU A 6 -12.60 -16.19 -20.77
N LYS A 7 -11.67 -17.15 -20.74
CA LYS A 7 -11.92 -18.54 -20.31
C LYS A 7 -10.87 -18.99 -19.30
N THR A 8 -11.27 -19.90 -18.44
CA THR A 8 -10.39 -20.73 -17.60
C THR A 8 -10.50 -22.17 -18.07
N ARG A 9 -9.45 -22.96 -17.81
CA ARG A 9 -9.40 -24.38 -18.18
C ARG A 9 -8.96 -25.20 -16.98
N GLN A 10 -9.60 -26.35 -16.77
CA GLN A 10 -9.23 -27.33 -15.74
C GLN A 10 -9.04 -28.70 -16.40
N GLU A 11 -8.05 -29.44 -15.93
CA GLU A 11 -7.74 -30.80 -16.40
C GLU A 11 -7.79 -31.75 -15.20
N TYR A 12 -8.31 -32.95 -15.43
CA TYR A 12 -8.52 -33.93 -14.37
C TYR A 12 -7.92 -35.28 -14.79
N ASP A 13 -7.50 -36.11 -13.84
CA ASP A 13 -7.13 -37.48 -14.08
C ASP A 13 -8.37 -38.41 -14.16
N ASP A 14 -8.12 -39.71 -14.42
CA ASP A 14 -9.18 -40.70 -14.55
C ASP A 14 -9.97 -40.95 -13.25
N LEU A 15 -9.44 -40.50 -12.08
CA LEU A 15 -10.07 -40.54 -10.77
C LEU A 15 -10.86 -39.27 -10.47
N GLY A 16 -10.86 -38.29 -11.36
CA GLY A 16 -11.54 -37.02 -11.20
C GLY A 16 -10.77 -36.00 -10.34
N ARG A 17 -9.47 -36.22 -10.06
CA ARG A 17 -8.65 -35.29 -9.31
C ARG A 17 -8.06 -34.24 -10.25
N LEU A 18 -8.01 -32.99 -9.78
CA LEU A 18 -7.48 -31.87 -10.57
C LEU A 18 -5.97 -32.03 -10.80
N THR A 19 -5.54 -32.11 -12.04
CA THR A 19 -4.12 -32.25 -12.43
C THR A 19 -3.51 -30.96 -12.96
N ALA A 20 -4.32 -30.11 -13.59
CA ALA A 20 -3.85 -28.82 -14.04
C ALA A 20 -4.98 -27.79 -14.11
N GLU A 21 -4.60 -26.58 -13.93
CA GLU A 21 -5.50 -25.45 -13.96
C GLU A 21 -4.87 -24.25 -14.66
N THR A 22 -5.54 -23.69 -15.68
CA THR A 22 -5.06 -22.51 -16.40
C THR A 22 -5.99 -21.33 -16.16
N ALA A 23 -5.47 -20.25 -15.59
CA ALA A 23 -6.18 -19.03 -15.33
C ALA A 23 -6.46 -18.22 -16.61
N ARG A 24 -7.40 -17.26 -16.53
CA ARG A 24 -7.75 -16.36 -17.66
C ARG A 24 -6.55 -15.56 -18.19
N ASN A 25 -5.55 -15.25 -17.34
CA ASN A 25 -4.30 -14.58 -17.69
C ASN A 25 -3.26 -15.52 -18.32
N GLY A 26 -3.52 -16.85 -18.36
CA GLY A 26 -2.63 -17.88 -18.90
C GLY A 26 -1.75 -18.58 -17.88
N ASN A 27 -1.79 -18.22 -16.62
CA ASN A 27 -1.04 -18.90 -15.56
C ASN A 27 -1.57 -20.32 -15.38
N THR A 28 -0.68 -21.32 -15.29
CA THR A 28 -1.06 -22.72 -15.09
C THR A 28 -0.42 -23.26 -13.82
N THR A 29 -1.24 -23.84 -12.95
CA THR A 29 -0.83 -24.60 -11.76
C THR A 29 -1.05 -26.08 -12.04
N ARG A 30 -0.10 -26.95 -11.63
CA ARG A 30 -0.18 -28.41 -11.77
C ARG A 30 -0.13 -29.09 -10.42
N TYR A 31 -0.90 -30.19 -10.30
CA TYR A 31 -1.04 -30.96 -9.09
C TYR A 31 -0.56 -32.39 -9.33
N PHE A 32 0.24 -32.92 -8.43
CA PHE A 32 0.83 -34.24 -8.52
C PHE A 32 0.39 -35.09 -7.34
N TYR A 33 0.02 -36.35 -7.59
CA TYR A 33 -0.46 -37.29 -6.60
C TYR A 33 0.47 -38.50 -6.59
N ALA A 34 1.18 -38.73 -5.47
CA ALA A 34 2.08 -39.87 -5.34
C ALA A 34 1.32 -41.17 -5.04
N ASP A 35 0.22 -41.07 -4.27
CA ASP A 35 -0.64 -42.21 -3.93
C ASP A 35 -1.89 -42.19 -4.82
N PRO A 36 -2.18 -43.28 -5.58
CA PRO A 36 -3.39 -43.37 -6.37
C PRO A 36 -4.68 -43.26 -5.56
N CYS A 37 -4.63 -43.62 -4.27
CA CYS A 37 -5.79 -43.58 -3.38
C CYS A 37 -5.90 -42.27 -2.60
N SER A 38 -4.89 -41.40 -2.66
CA SER A 38 -4.88 -40.12 -1.97
C SER A 38 -5.59 -39.05 -2.79
N GLU A 39 -6.46 -38.30 -2.16
CA GLU A 39 -7.08 -37.11 -2.73
C GLU A 39 -6.21 -35.87 -2.55
N HIS A 40 -5.17 -35.96 -1.71
CA HIS A 40 -4.24 -34.86 -1.42
C HIS A 40 -3.07 -34.89 -2.39
N PRO A 41 -2.72 -33.74 -3.02
CA PRO A 41 -1.53 -33.67 -3.83
C PRO A 41 -0.27 -33.80 -2.95
N SER A 42 0.65 -34.61 -3.43
CA SER A 42 1.99 -34.74 -2.81
C SER A 42 2.93 -33.63 -3.28
N ALA A 43 2.61 -32.96 -4.39
CA ALA A 43 3.33 -31.80 -4.86
C ALA A 43 2.44 -30.87 -5.71
N ILE A 44 2.77 -29.58 -5.69
CA ILE A 44 2.14 -28.54 -6.53
C ILE A 44 3.25 -27.80 -7.27
N GLU A 45 3.04 -27.60 -8.59
CA GLU A 45 3.89 -26.77 -9.44
C GLU A 45 3.13 -25.52 -9.84
N ASP A 46 3.65 -24.35 -9.52
CA ASP A 46 3.06 -23.07 -9.88
C ASP A 46 3.43 -22.63 -11.32
N ALA A 47 2.91 -21.48 -11.77
CA ALA A 47 3.15 -20.95 -13.10
C ALA A 47 4.64 -20.61 -13.39
N THR A 48 5.47 -20.45 -12.35
CA THR A 48 6.92 -20.26 -12.52
C THR A 48 7.63 -21.57 -12.88
N GLY A 49 6.99 -22.72 -12.61
CA GLY A 49 7.57 -24.06 -12.73
C GLY A 49 8.19 -24.58 -11.42
N SER A 50 8.03 -23.85 -10.32
CA SER A 50 8.51 -24.24 -9.00
C SER A 50 7.58 -25.22 -8.33
N LYS A 51 8.17 -26.20 -7.61
CA LYS A 51 7.45 -27.26 -6.92
C LYS A 51 7.54 -27.11 -5.42
N LYS A 52 6.41 -27.35 -4.76
CA LYS A 52 6.25 -27.49 -3.30
C LYS A 52 5.84 -28.93 -3.02
N GLN A 53 6.34 -29.53 -1.93
CA GLN A 53 6.06 -30.92 -1.57
C GLN A 53 5.35 -31.02 -0.22
N MET A 54 4.49 -32.03 -0.06
CA MET A 54 3.66 -32.22 1.11
C MET A 54 3.62 -33.68 1.53
N VAL A 55 3.65 -33.91 2.84
CA VAL A 55 3.46 -35.22 3.45
C VAL A 55 2.26 -35.18 4.38
N TRP A 56 1.36 -36.14 4.23
CA TRP A 56 0.08 -36.19 4.93
C TRP A 56 0.00 -37.37 5.89
N SER A 57 -0.72 -37.16 6.98
CA SER A 57 -1.12 -38.25 7.85
C SER A 57 -2.25 -39.07 7.18
N ARG A 58 -2.48 -40.26 7.71
CA ARG A 58 -3.65 -41.11 7.30
C ARG A 58 -5.02 -40.43 7.56
N TYR A 59 -5.04 -39.35 8.34
CA TYR A 59 -6.23 -38.58 8.68
C TYR A 59 -6.36 -37.31 7.85
N GLY A 60 -5.47 -37.10 6.84
CA GLY A 60 -5.46 -35.92 6.02
C GLY A 60 -4.84 -34.67 6.65
N GLN A 61 -4.12 -34.81 7.75
CA GLN A 61 -3.41 -33.73 8.41
C GLN A 61 -2.03 -33.56 7.75
N LEU A 62 -1.63 -32.32 7.46
CA LEU A 62 -0.31 -32.03 6.92
C LEU A 62 0.75 -32.25 8.00
N LEU A 63 1.68 -33.17 7.75
CA LEU A 63 2.78 -33.47 8.67
C LEU A 63 4.03 -32.68 8.31
N THR A 64 4.29 -32.53 7.01
CA THR A 64 5.48 -31.85 6.54
C THR A 64 5.14 -31.09 5.26
N PHE A 65 5.64 -29.88 5.18
CA PHE A 65 5.61 -29.04 3.99
C PHE A 65 7.03 -28.66 3.62
N THR A 66 7.41 -28.85 2.35
CA THR A 66 8.72 -28.45 1.81
C THR A 66 8.49 -27.48 0.66
N ASP A 67 9.05 -26.27 0.77
CA ASP A 67 8.88 -25.25 -0.28
C ASP A 67 9.86 -25.42 -1.46
N CYS A 68 9.84 -24.45 -2.36
CA CYS A 68 10.69 -24.44 -3.55
C CYS A 68 12.19 -24.28 -3.25
N SER A 69 12.59 -23.86 -2.05
CA SER A 69 13.98 -23.78 -1.56
C SER A 69 14.45 -25.07 -0.89
N GLY A 70 13.54 -26.02 -0.69
CA GLY A 70 13.77 -27.21 0.11
C GLY A 70 13.67 -26.96 1.61
N TYR A 71 13.14 -25.83 2.04
CA TYR A 71 12.89 -25.51 3.46
C TYR A 71 11.72 -26.34 3.97
N GLU A 72 11.93 -27.01 5.11
CA GLU A 72 10.95 -27.93 5.69
C GLU A 72 10.27 -27.33 6.92
N THR A 73 8.95 -27.45 6.95
CA THR A 73 8.11 -27.14 8.12
C THR A 73 7.40 -28.41 8.58
N ARG A 74 7.45 -28.72 9.87
CA ARG A 74 6.79 -29.89 10.50
C ARG A 74 5.68 -29.43 11.42
N TYR A 75 4.61 -30.24 11.49
CA TYR A 75 3.41 -29.95 12.26
C TYR A 75 3.08 -31.08 13.20
N GLU A 76 2.68 -30.74 14.43
CA GLU A 76 2.24 -31.69 15.44
C GLU A 76 0.80 -31.39 15.89
N TYR A 77 0.05 -32.43 16.09
CA TYR A 77 -1.37 -32.36 16.44
C TYR A 77 -1.66 -33.17 17.69
N ASP A 78 -2.63 -32.73 18.47
CA ASP A 78 -3.17 -33.51 19.59
C ASP A 78 -4.15 -34.60 19.11
N ARG A 79 -4.68 -35.34 20.08
CA ARG A 79 -5.68 -36.38 19.79
C ARG A 79 -7.01 -35.87 19.23
N PHE A 80 -7.29 -34.59 19.36
CA PHE A 80 -8.50 -33.95 18.84
C PHE A 80 -8.29 -33.33 17.46
N GLY A 81 -7.06 -33.41 16.94
CA GLY A 81 -6.68 -32.81 15.64
C GLY A 81 -6.27 -31.35 15.69
N GLN A 82 -6.14 -30.79 16.91
CA GLN A 82 -5.71 -29.39 17.08
C GLN A 82 -4.19 -29.27 16.92
N LEU A 83 -3.72 -28.22 16.21
CA LEU A 83 -2.31 -27.97 15.97
C LEU A 83 -1.62 -27.49 17.25
N THR A 84 -0.80 -28.37 17.87
CA THR A 84 -0.09 -28.06 19.11
C THR A 84 1.30 -27.51 18.91
N ALA A 85 1.98 -27.86 17.83
CA ALA A 85 3.30 -27.33 17.54
C ALA A 85 3.57 -27.19 16.04
N THR A 86 4.31 -26.16 15.68
CA THR A 86 4.88 -25.93 14.36
C THR A 86 6.38 -25.78 14.52
N HIS A 87 7.15 -26.60 13.81
CA HIS A 87 8.60 -26.60 13.84
C HIS A 87 9.14 -26.22 12.46
N GLN A 88 9.91 -25.16 12.43
CA GLN A 88 10.65 -24.72 11.25
C GLN A 88 12.15 -24.98 11.47
N GLU A 89 12.92 -24.88 10.39
CA GLU A 89 14.38 -24.95 10.50
C GLU A 89 14.93 -23.77 11.34
N GLU A 90 16.20 -23.83 11.72
CA GLU A 90 16.90 -22.83 12.53
C GLU A 90 16.34 -22.63 13.96
N GLY A 91 15.62 -23.62 14.47
CA GLY A 91 15.08 -23.60 15.84
C GLY A 91 13.85 -22.70 16.01
N ILE A 92 13.25 -22.27 14.91
CA ILE A 92 12.00 -21.52 14.94
C ILE A 92 10.87 -22.51 15.25
N SER A 93 10.19 -22.31 16.39
CA SER A 93 9.07 -23.17 16.83
C SER A 93 7.99 -22.34 17.49
N LEU A 94 6.75 -22.82 17.33
CA LEU A 94 5.58 -22.19 17.92
C LEU A 94 4.72 -23.27 18.58
N PHE A 95 4.39 -23.09 19.85
CA PHE A 95 3.61 -24.02 20.65
C PHE A 95 2.28 -23.41 21.03
N ARG A 96 1.21 -24.19 20.99
CA ARG A 96 -0.15 -23.77 21.31
C ARG A 96 -0.76 -24.66 22.37
N VAL A 97 -1.52 -24.05 23.28
CA VAL A 97 -2.26 -24.72 24.35
C VAL A 97 -3.72 -24.35 24.22
N TYR A 98 -4.57 -25.35 24.28
CA TYR A 98 -6.02 -25.22 24.19
C TYR A 98 -6.68 -25.65 25.50
N ASP A 99 -7.82 -25.04 25.81
CA ASP A 99 -8.65 -25.47 26.92
C ASP A 99 -9.50 -26.71 26.55
N ASN A 100 -10.34 -27.15 27.48
CA ASN A 100 -11.22 -28.29 27.30
C ASN A 100 -12.38 -28.09 26.33
N ARG A 101 -12.60 -26.84 25.86
CA ARG A 101 -13.54 -26.48 24.81
C ARG A 101 -12.87 -26.29 23.42
N GLY A 102 -11.55 -26.46 23.36
CA GLY A 102 -10.77 -26.29 22.14
C GLY A 102 -10.38 -24.85 21.83
N ARG A 103 -10.55 -23.89 22.77
CA ARG A 103 -10.17 -22.50 22.60
C ARG A 103 -8.69 -22.31 22.92
N LEU A 104 -7.98 -21.51 22.11
CA LEU A 104 -6.58 -21.20 22.35
C LEU A 104 -6.44 -20.35 23.63
N VAL A 105 -5.67 -20.81 24.59
CA VAL A 105 -5.42 -20.09 25.85
C VAL A 105 -3.99 -19.62 26.00
N SER A 106 -3.06 -20.21 25.27
CA SER A 106 -1.65 -19.79 25.29
C SER A 106 -0.97 -20.12 23.98
N GLN A 107 -0.11 -19.21 23.56
CA GLN A 107 0.83 -19.39 22.46
C GLN A 107 2.23 -19.01 22.91
N LYS A 108 3.21 -19.87 22.67
CA LYS A 108 4.59 -19.70 23.11
C LYS A 108 5.56 -19.97 21.96
N ASP A 109 6.55 -19.11 21.79
CA ASP A 109 7.63 -19.35 20.83
C ASP A 109 8.79 -20.17 21.44
N ALA A 110 9.80 -20.48 20.61
CA ALA A 110 10.96 -21.26 21.03
C ALA A 110 11.83 -20.57 22.11
N GLN A 111 11.74 -19.25 22.25
CA GLN A 111 12.43 -18.47 23.30
C GLN A 111 11.64 -18.40 24.61
N GLY A 112 10.45 -19.01 24.66
CA GLY A 112 9.59 -19.03 25.84
C GLY A 112 8.72 -17.79 26.00
N ARG A 113 8.67 -16.89 25.00
CA ARG A 113 7.81 -15.71 25.02
C ARG A 113 6.37 -16.18 24.83
N GLU A 114 5.49 -15.79 25.74
CA GLU A 114 4.14 -16.31 25.85
C GLU A 114 3.10 -15.22 25.69
N THR A 115 2.13 -15.43 24.80
CA THR A 115 0.89 -14.67 24.74
C THR A 115 -0.22 -15.50 25.34
N GLN A 116 -1.03 -14.92 26.23
CA GLN A 116 -2.15 -15.58 26.90
C GLN A 116 -3.48 -14.98 26.43
N TYR A 117 -4.51 -15.83 26.37
CA TYR A 117 -5.85 -15.47 25.91
C TYR A 117 -6.88 -15.87 26.96
N GLU A 118 -7.77 -14.95 27.31
CA GLU A 118 -8.86 -15.17 28.25
C GLU A 118 -10.22 -15.10 27.54
N HIS A 119 -11.10 -16.01 27.84
CA HIS A 119 -12.43 -16.09 27.23
C HIS A 119 -13.52 -16.12 28.32
N ASN A 120 -14.68 -15.53 27.99
CA ASN A 120 -15.88 -15.67 28.86
C ASN A 120 -16.59 -17.02 28.60
N GLU A 121 -17.73 -17.21 29.27
CA GLU A 121 -18.55 -18.39 29.10
C GLU A 121 -19.27 -18.50 27.75
N ALA A 122 -19.40 -17.37 27.05
CA ALA A 122 -19.98 -17.28 25.70
C ALA A 122 -18.92 -17.45 24.58
N ASP A 123 -17.69 -17.82 24.97
CA ASP A 123 -16.51 -18.01 24.09
C ASP A 123 -15.92 -16.72 23.49
N ASP A 124 -16.39 -15.53 23.93
CA ASP A 124 -15.79 -14.26 23.50
C ASP A 124 -14.42 -14.07 24.12
N LEU A 125 -13.47 -13.56 23.34
CA LEU A 125 -12.12 -13.20 23.80
C LEU A 125 -12.19 -11.90 24.64
N THR A 126 -12.09 -12.03 25.96
CA THR A 126 -12.20 -10.91 26.89
C THR A 126 -10.88 -10.23 27.17
N ALA A 127 -9.77 -10.95 27.09
CA ALA A 127 -8.44 -10.34 27.27
C ALA A 127 -7.33 -11.07 26.51
N THR A 128 -6.32 -10.32 26.13
CA THR A 128 -5.04 -10.80 25.60
C THR A 128 -3.92 -10.21 26.44
N VAL A 129 -3.00 -11.05 26.91
CA VAL A 129 -1.79 -10.64 27.66
C VAL A 129 -0.57 -10.95 26.78
N SER A 130 0.17 -9.93 26.42
CA SER A 130 1.39 -10.01 25.62
C SER A 130 2.59 -10.50 26.45
N PRO A 131 3.71 -10.94 25.84
CA PRO A 131 4.88 -11.41 26.57
C PRO A 131 5.54 -10.37 27.51
N ASP A 132 5.34 -9.09 27.27
CA ASP A 132 5.79 -7.99 28.14
C ASP A 132 4.84 -7.68 29.31
N GLY A 133 3.72 -8.43 29.42
CA GLY A 133 2.68 -8.22 30.41
C GLY A 133 1.64 -7.17 30.04
N SER A 134 1.77 -6.51 28.89
CA SER A 134 0.76 -5.55 28.39
C SER A 134 -0.56 -6.30 28.14
N ARG A 135 -1.68 -5.66 28.54
CA ARG A 135 -3.00 -6.27 28.54
C ARG A 135 -3.99 -5.44 27.71
N SER A 136 -4.70 -6.12 26.84
CA SER A 136 -5.84 -5.57 26.11
C SER A 136 -7.11 -6.27 26.59
N GLU A 137 -8.17 -5.51 26.84
CA GLU A 137 -9.45 -6.03 27.33
C GLU A 137 -10.62 -5.56 26.48
N THR A 138 -11.63 -6.43 26.36
CA THR A 138 -12.91 -6.09 25.73
C THR A 138 -14.05 -6.55 26.65
N THR A 139 -15.02 -5.66 26.90
CA THR A 139 -16.23 -6.02 27.64
C THR A 139 -17.40 -6.09 26.67
N PHE A 140 -18.30 -7.04 26.92
CA PHE A 140 -19.44 -7.33 26.08
C PHE A 140 -20.75 -7.12 26.85
N ASP A 141 -21.83 -6.79 26.15
CA ASP A 141 -23.19 -6.81 26.71
C ASP A 141 -23.77 -8.25 26.67
N ASP A 142 -24.97 -8.42 27.19
CA ASP A 142 -25.67 -9.73 27.21
C ASP A 142 -26.02 -10.27 25.82
N ARG A 143 -25.84 -9.48 24.77
CA ARG A 143 -26.07 -9.83 23.35
C ARG A 143 -24.78 -10.16 22.61
N GLY A 144 -23.63 -10.08 23.28
CA GLY A 144 -22.32 -10.27 22.68
C GLY A 144 -21.78 -9.06 21.93
N ASN A 145 -22.38 -7.85 22.11
CA ASN A 145 -21.83 -6.63 21.52
C ASN A 145 -20.72 -6.08 22.41
N ALA A 146 -19.59 -5.71 21.82
CA ALA A 146 -18.50 -5.07 22.54
C ALA A 146 -18.91 -3.64 22.95
N ILE A 147 -19.04 -3.38 24.23
CA ILE A 147 -19.42 -2.07 24.77
C ILE A 147 -18.23 -1.22 25.18
N SER A 148 -17.09 -1.82 25.45
CA SER A 148 -15.84 -1.08 25.67
C SER A 148 -14.62 -1.91 25.29
N THR A 149 -13.57 -1.22 24.90
CA THR A 149 -12.23 -1.78 24.74
C THR A 149 -11.24 -0.96 25.57
N MET A 150 -10.26 -1.62 26.17
CA MET A 150 -9.19 -1.00 26.95
C MET A 150 -7.83 -1.55 26.54
N GLN A 151 -6.86 -0.67 26.32
CA GLN A 151 -5.48 -1.03 26.01
C GLN A 151 -4.54 -0.08 26.73
N GLY A 152 -3.66 -0.59 27.58
CA GLY A 152 -2.73 0.23 28.36
C GLY A 152 -3.41 1.36 29.16
N GLY A 153 -4.59 1.10 29.71
CA GLY A 153 -5.38 2.09 30.48
C GLY A 153 -6.20 3.07 29.62
N LEU A 154 -6.12 2.99 28.29
CA LEU A 154 -6.88 3.84 27.37
C LEU A 154 -8.18 3.15 26.99
N MET A 155 -9.30 3.81 27.27
CA MET A 155 -10.63 3.22 27.10
C MET A 155 -11.42 3.89 25.95
N ARG A 156 -12.09 3.07 25.15
CA ARG A 156 -13.11 3.44 24.14
C ARG A 156 -14.44 2.79 24.50
N ARG A 157 -15.52 3.46 24.18
CA ARG A 157 -16.88 2.95 24.43
C ARG A 157 -17.74 3.01 23.18
N MET A 158 -18.70 2.08 23.12
CA MET A 158 -19.64 1.91 22.03
C MET A 158 -21.04 1.74 22.58
N GLU A 159 -22.03 2.44 21.97
CA GLU A 159 -23.44 2.33 22.32
C GLU A 159 -24.25 1.85 21.13
N TYR A 160 -25.32 1.12 21.41
CA TYR A 160 -26.13 0.46 20.41
C TYR A 160 -27.59 0.77 20.60
N ASP A 161 -28.36 0.77 19.51
CA ASP A 161 -29.80 0.76 19.57
C ASP A 161 -30.37 -0.67 19.85
N ALA A 162 -31.70 -0.74 19.96
CA ALA A 162 -32.36 -2.01 20.19
C ALA A 162 -32.21 -3.03 19.05
N ALA A 163 -31.83 -2.56 17.88
CA ALA A 163 -31.56 -3.37 16.70
C ALA A 163 -30.07 -3.81 16.62
N GLY A 164 -29.24 -3.40 17.59
CA GLY A 164 -27.81 -3.75 17.63
C GLY A 164 -26.94 -2.88 16.71
N ARG A 165 -27.45 -1.73 16.20
CA ARG A 165 -26.66 -0.81 15.40
C ARG A 165 -25.92 0.17 16.29
N VAL A 166 -24.67 0.50 15.95
CA VAL A 166 -23.91 1.53 16.66
C VAL A 166 -24.57 2.88 16.53
N THR A 167 -24.95 3.48 17.64
CA THR A 167 -25.51 4.83 17.67
C THR A 167 -24.51 5.88 18.12
N GLN A 168 -23.54 5.48 18.93
CA GLN A 168 -22.52 6.38 19.44
C GLN A 168 -21.20 5.67 19.70
N LEU A 169 -20.10 6.33 19.35
CA LEU A 169 -18.73 5.98 19.75
C LEU A 169 -18.19 7.09 20.66
N THR A 170 -17.51 6.70 21.74
CA THR A 170 -16.85 7.62 22.67
C THR A 170 -15.35 7.33 22.65
N ASN A 171 -14.55 8.31 22.24
CA ASN A 171 -13.10 8.17 22.19
C ASN A 171 -12.43 8.28 23.55
N GLU A 172 -11.13 8.11 23.60
CA GLU A 172 -10.32 8.14 24.82
C GLU A 172 -10.33 9.52 25.51
N ASN A 173 -10.65 10.59 24.79
CA ASN A 173 -10.79 11.97 25.34
C ASN A 173 -12.24 12.29 25.75
N GLY A 174 -13.17 11.33 25.61
CA GLY A 174 -14.58 11.47 25.97
C GLY A 174 -15.44 12.22 24.96
N SER A 175 -14.96 12.40 23.73
CA SER A 175 -15.75 12.97 22.63
C SER A 175 -16.54 11.91 21.91
N HIS A 176 -17.63 12.31 21.26
CA HIS A 176 -18.61 11.40 20.68
C HIS A 176 -18.71 11.55 19.16
N THR A 177 -18.89 10.43 18.48
CA THR A 177 -19.40 10.35 17.11
C THR A 177 -20.74 9.64 17.15
N THR A 178 -21.75 10.18 16.45
CA THR A 178 -23.11 9.64 16.46
C THR A 178 -23.56 9.24 15.05
N PHE A 179 -24.45 8.25 14.98
CA PHE A 179 -24.93 7.67 13.73
C PHE A 179 -26.44 7.58 13.71
N THR A 180 -27.05 7.83 12.54
CA THR A 180 -28.48 7.60 12.31
C THR A 180 -28.68 6.74 11.05
N TYR A 181 -29.76 5.98 11.03
CA TYR A 181 -30.04 5.00 9.99
C TYR A 181 -31.44 5.13 9.43
N ASP A 182 -31.67 4.70 8.20
CA ASP A 182 -32.99 4.59 7.61
C ASP A 182 -33.69 3.26 8.00
N VAL A 183 -34.89 3.08 7.49
CA VAL A 183 -35.69 1.87 7.76
C VAL A 183 -35.11 0.59 7.12
N LEU A 184 -34.19 0.72 6.18
CA LEU A 184 -33.46 -0.37 5.57
C LEU A 184 -32.07 -0.54 6.22
N ASP A 185 -31.85 0.08 7.38
CA ASP A 185 -30.63 0.03 8.18
C ASP A 185 -29.37 0.62 7.52
N ARG A 186 -29.57 1.49 6.51
CA ARG A 186 -28.45 2.18 5.85
C ARG A 186 -28.14 3.46 6.60
N LEU A 187 -26.85 3.79 6.72
CA LEU A 187 -26.37 5.00 7.39
C LEU A 187 -26.86 6.25 6.63
N THR A 188 -27.69 7.06 7.28
CA THR A 188 -28.20 8.31 6.68
C THR A 188 -27.46 9.53 7.14
N GLN A 189 -26.92 9.51 8.36
CA GLN A 189 -26.13 10.61 8.90
C GLN A 189 -25.08 10.12 9.88
N GLU A 190 -23.92 10.77 9.83
CA GLU A 190 -22.82 10.66 10.77
C GLU A 190 -22.47 12.06 11.26
N THR A 191 -22.32 12.23 12.58
CA THR A 191 -21.77 13.46 13.16
C THR A 191 -20.52 13.12 13.93
N GLY A 192 -19.36 13.59 13.45
CA GLY A 192 -18.02 13.23 13.95
C GLY A 192 -17.67 13.84 15.31
N PHE A 193 -16.52 13.45 15.87
CA PHE A 193 -15.99 13.97 17.15
C PHE A 193 -15.84 15.49 17.18
N ASP A 194 -15.71 16.13 16.03
CA ASP A 194 -15.55 17.56 15.83
C ASP A 194 -16.87 18.26 15.46
N GLY A 195 -17.98 17.54 15.46
CA GLY A 195 -19.31 18.06 15.12
C GLY A 195 -19.60 18.12 13.62
N ARG A 196 -18.65 17.79 12.74
CA ARG A 196 -18.83 17.73 11.28
C ARG A 196 -19.88 16.69 10.93
N THR A 197 -20.84 17.07 10.09
CA THR A 197 -21.98 16.21 9.74
C THR A 197 -21.93 15.81 8.27
N LYS A 198 -22.08 14.50 8.04
CA LYS A 198 -22.19 13.88 6.71
C LYS A 198 -23.54 13.21 6.58
N ARG A 199 -24.20 13.36 5.42
CA ARG A 199 -25.47 12.72 5.08
C ARG A 199 -25.38 11.96 3.79
N TYR A 200 -26.14 10.86 3.68
CA TYR A 200 -26.09 9.94 2.55
C TYR A 200 -27.47 9.63 2.03
N ARG A 201 -27.58 9.51 0.68
CA ARG A 201 -28.77 9.01 0.00
C ARG A 201 -28.38 7.85 -0.92
N TYR A 202 -29.30 6.91 -1.05
CA TYR A 202 -29.05 5.66 -1.74
C TYR A 202 -30.04 5.44 -2.88
N SER A 203 -29.59 4.71 -3.93
CA SER A 203 -30.46 4.17 -4.96
C SER A 203 -31.34 3.04 -4.40
N ASN A 204 -32.29 2.57 -5.22
CA ASN A 204 -33.14 1.43 -4.85
C ASN A 204 -32.35 0.12 -4.66
N ILE A 205 -31.18 0.01 -5.27
CA ILE A 205 -30.29 -1.14 -5.15
C ILE A 205 -29.19 -0.94 -4.07
N GLY A 206 -29.26 0.13 -3.31
CA GLY A 206 -28.39 0.37 -2.15
C GLY A 206 -27.08 1.11 -2.46
N GLN A 207 -26.85 1.57 -3.70
CA GLN A 207 -25.69 2.39 -4.03
C GLN A 207 -25.84 3.80 -3.47
N VAL A 208 -24.77 4.39 -2.95
CA VAL A 208 -24.74 5.81 -2.60
C VAL A 208 -24.79 6.62 -3.88
N VAL A 209 -25.86 7.38 -4.08
CA VAL A 209 -26.03 8.26 -5.23
C VAL A 209 -25.79 9.73 -4.90
N ARG A 210 -25.88 10.10 -3.61
CA ARG A 210 -25.61 11.46 -3.15
C ARG A 210 -25.08 11.45 -1.73
N SER A 211 -24.07 12.26 -1.47
CA SER A 211 -23.62 12.60 -0.12
C SER A 211 -23.56 14.10 0.07
N GLU A 212 -23.83 14.53 1.30
CA GLU A 212 -23.70 15.92 1.75
C GLU A 212 -22.70 15.91 2.89
N ASP A 213 -21.63 16.70 2.77
CA ASP A 213 -20.59 16.86 3.77
C ASP A 213 -20.54 18.36 4.11
N GLU A 214 -21.20 18.75 5.19
CA GLU A 214 -21.58 20.14 5.48
C GLU A 214 -22.31 20.77 4.26
N ASN A 215 -21.66 21.70 3.56
CA ASN A 215 -22.22 22.39 2.39
C ASN A 215 -21.76 21.78 1.05
N LEU A 216 -20.99 20.71 1.08
CA LEU A 216 -20.45 20.05 -0.12
C LEU A 216 -21.36 18.90 -0.53
N VAL A 217 -22.02 19.05 -1.66
CA VAL A 217 -22.93 18.04 -2.22
C VAL A 217 -22.24 17.29 -3.33
N THR A 218 -22.04 15.98 -3.17
CA THR A 218 -21.47 15.09 -4.19
C THR A 218 -22.55 14.15 -4.71
N ALA A 219 -22.66 14.01 -6.05
CA ALA A 219 -23.53 13.03 -6.67
C ALA A 219 -22.75 12.13 -7.64
N TRP A 220 -23.16 10.86 -7.71
CA TRP A 220 -22.59 9.83 -8.59
C TRP A 220 -23.62 9.39 -9.62
N HIS A 221 -23.19 9.32 -10.87
CA HIS A 221 -24.02 8.95 -12.01
C HIS A 221 -23.51 7.65 -12.61
N TYR A 222 -24.40 6.73 -12.87
CA TYR A 222 -24.09 5.38 -13.36
C TYR A 222 -24.77 5.14 -14.71
N ASP A 223 -24.18 4.28 -15.52
CA ASP A 223 -24.79 3.80 -16.76
C ASP A 223 -25.78 2.63 -16.51
N GLU A 224 -26.40 2.13 -17.58
CA GLU A 224 -27.34 1.01 -17.52
C GLU A 224 -26.72 -0.32 -17.03
N SER A 225 -25.40 -0.41 -17.00
CA SER A 225 -24.63 -1.53 -16.47
C SER A 225 -24.07 -1.29 -15.07
N ASP A 226 -24.62 -0.31 -14.35
CA ASP A 226 -24.22 0.11 -13.00
C ASP A 226 -22.74 0.55 -12.87
N ARG A 227 -22.13 0.99 -13.99
CA ARG A 227 -20.76 1.51 -13.99
C ARG A 227 -20.77 3.03 -13.80
N LEU A 228 -19.86 3.53 -12.96
CA LEU A 228 -19.73 4.96 -12.68
C LEU A 228 -19.23 5.70 -13.94
N THR A 229 -20.03 6.66 -14.44
CA THR A 229 -19.70 7.45 -15.63
C THR A 229 -19.30 8.88 -15.31
N GLN A 230 -19.89 9.44 -14.25
CA GLN A 230 -19.63 10.83 -13.87
C GLN A 230 -19.82 11.02 -12.37
N ARG A 231 -19.03 11.90 -11.79
CA ARG A 231 -19.25 12.48 -10.48
C ARG A 231 -19.43 13.99 -10.60
N THR A 232 -20.41 14.54 -9.90
CA THR A 232 -20.64 15.98 -9.80
C THR A 232 -20.45 16.44 -8.36
N VAL A 233 -20.02 17.69 -8.19
CA VAL A 233 -19.91 18.35 -6.90
C VAL A 233 -20.60 19.71 -6.98
N ASN A 234 -21.59 19.95 -6.09
CA ASN A 234 -22.44 21.12 -6.16
C ASN A 234 -23.04 21.35 -7.56
N ASP A 235 -23.48 20.25 -8.19
CA ASP A 235 -24.03 20.15 -9.54
C ASP A 235 -23.04 20.45 -10.70
N GLU A 236 -21.77 20.72 -10.41
CA GLU A 236 -20.73 20.90 -11.42
C GLU A 236 -20.00 19.57 -11.69
N PRO A 237 -19.68 19.25 -12.97
CA PRO A 237 -18.92 18.05 -13.32
C PRO A 237 -17.54 18.06 -12.66
N ALA A 238 -17.23 17.01 -11.91
CA ALA A 238 -15.95 16.84 -11.23
C ALA A 238 -15.04 15.85 -11.97
N GLU A 239 -15.48 14.61 -12.16
CA GLU A 239 -14.75 13.60 -12.92
C GLU A 239 -15.65 12.87 -13.90
N GLN A 240 -15.02 12.27 -14.94
CA GLN A 240 -15.66 11.46 -15.97
C GLN A 240 -14.88 10.18 -16.21
N TRP A 241 -15.60 9.05 -16.39
CA TRP A 241 -15.08 7.71 -16.68
C TRP A 241 -15.56 7.26 -18.05
N ARG A 242 -14.67 6.65 -18.84
CA ARG A 242 -15.01 6.03 -20.11
C ARG A 242 -14.60 4.56 -20.12
N TYR A 243 -15.46 3.74 -20.72
CA TYR A 243 -15.29 2.30 -20.83
C TYR A 243 -15.33 1.88 -22.30
N ASN A 244 -14.58 0.84 -22.66
CA ASN A 244 -14.62 0.24 -23.97
C ASN A 244 -15.82 -0.72 -24.13
N GLU A 245 -15.96 -1.29 -25.33
CA GLU A 245 -17.04 -2.22 -25.67
C GLU A 245 -17.05 -3.49 -24.79
N ARG A 246 -15.90 -3.89 -24.22
CA ARG A 246 -15.79 -5.03 -23.30
C ARG A 246 -16.11 -4.64 -21.84
N GLY A 247 -16.44 -3.38 -21.59
CA GLY A 247 -16.70 -2.88 -20.25
C GLY A 247 -15.44 -2.57 -19.44
N TRP A 248 -14.27 -2.57 -20.04
CA TRP A 248 -13.03 -2.21 -19.35
C TRP A 248 -12.85 -0.69 -19.35
N LEU A 249 -12.39 -0.17 -18.21
CA LEU A 249 -12.06 1.25 -18.06
C LEU A 249 -10.93 1.64 -19.01
N GLU A 250 -11.16 2.66 -19.85
CA GLU A 250 -10.19 3.23 -20.79
C GLU A 250 -9.52 4.48 -20.25
N ASP A 251 -10.31 5.40 -19.71
CA ASP A 251 -9.77 6.62 -19.11
C ASP A 251 -10.66 7.23 -18.06
N ILE A 252 -10.02 8.04 -17.22
CA ILE A 252 -10.65 8.93 -16.25
C ILE A 252 -10.05 10.31 -16.47
N SER A 253 -10.89 11.37 -16.46
CA SER A 253 -10.43 12.74 -16.67
C SER A 253 -11.16 13.74 -15.77
N HIS A 254 -10.45 14.84 -15.46
CA HIS A 254 -11.02 15.98 -14.75
C HIS A 254 -10.22 17.27 -14.98
N LEU A 255 -10.72 18.38 -14.41
CA LEU A 255 -9.98 19.64 -14.29
C LEU A 255 -9.36 19.75 -12.90
N SER A 256 -8.07 20.06 -12.81
CA SER A 256 -7.36 20.27 -11.56
C SER A 256 -6.47 21.51 -11.64
N ASN A 257 -6.76 22.49 -10.84
CA ASN A 257 -6.00 23.73 -10.68
C ASN A 257 -5.63 24.40 -12.03
N GLY A 258 -6.58 24.47 -12.94
CA GLY A 258 -6.44 25.09 -14.27
C GLY A 258 -5.79 24.20 -15.32
N TRP A 259 -5.64 22.90 -15.10
CA TRP A 259 -5.17 21.91 -16.07
C TRP A 259 -6.19 20.80 -16.28
N ARG A 260 -6.27 20.29 -17.52
CA ARG A 260 -7.00 19.05 -17.80
C ARG A 260 -6.08 17.86 -17.58
N VAL A 261 -6.43 17.02 -16.63
CA VAL A 261 -5.63 15.84 -16.24
C VAL A 261 -6.42 14.57 -16.51
N ALA A 262 -5.75 13.58 -17.09
CA ALA A 262 -6.36 12.29 -17.40
C ALA A 262 -5.40 11.15 -17.13
N VAL A 263 -5.99 9.96 -16.84
CA VAL A 263 -5.28 8.69 -16.75
C VAL A 263 -5.90 7.75 -17.78
N HIS A 264 -5.07 7.15 -18.62
CA HIS A 264 -5.46 6.26 -19.70
C HIS A 264 -4.91 4.85 -19.44
N TYR A 265 -5.71 3.84 -19.75
CA TYR A 265 -5.38 2.44 -19.56
C TYR A 265 -5.44 1.68 -20.87
N ALA A 266 -4.37 0.96 -21.20
CA ALA A 266 -4.38 -0.01 -22.29
C ALA A 266 -4.27 -1.43 -21.74
N ARG A 267 -5.03 -2.33 -22.32
CA ARG A 267 -5.08 -3.75 -21.92
C ARG A 267 -4.88 -4.67 -23.12
N ASP A 268 -4.30 -5.83 -22.88
CA ASP A 268 -4.17 -6.86 -23.89
C ASP A 268 -5.47 -7.68 -24.06
N ASN A 269 -5.43 -8.64 -24.97
CA ASN A 269 -6.58 -9.51 -25.26
C ASN A 269 -7.02 -10.39 -24.07
N ARG A 270 -6.18 -10.53 -23.03
CA ARG A 270 -6.45 -11.26 -21.78
C ARG A 270 -6.87 -10.33 -20.63
N GLY A 271 -7.10 -9.03 -20.94
CA GLY A 271 -7.52 -8.03 -19.97
C GLY A 271 -6.41 -7.54 -19.02
N ARG A 272 -5.13 -7.94 -19.26
CA ARG A 272 -4.00 -7.50 -18.44
C ARG A 272 -3.62 -6.07 -18.81
N LEU A 273 -3.26 -5.26 -17.81
CA LEU A 273 -2.83 -3.89 -18.01
C LEU A 273 -1.43 -3.87 -18.66
N ILE A 274 -1.33 -3.38 -19.89
CA ILE A 274 -0.06 -3.26 -20.62
C ILE A 274 0.48 -1.83 -20.63
N SER A 275 -0.34 -0.82 -20.35
CA SER A 275 0.08 0.57 -20.21
C SER A 275 -0.87 1.35 -19.31
N GLU A 276 -0.27 2.15 -18.43
CA GLU A 276 -0.92 3.26 -17.72
C GLU A 276 -0.24 4.55 -18.13
N ARG A 277 -1.00 5.50 -18.66
CA ARG A 277 -0.48 6.78 -19.12
C ARG A 277 -1.22 7.94 -18.47
N GLN A 278 -0.48 8.83 -17.83
CA GLN A 278 -0.94 10.08 -17.25
C GLN A 278 -0.68 11.23 -18.22
N THR A 279 -1.66 12.11 -18.43
CA THR A 279 -1.52 13.27 -19.32
C THR A 279 -2.02 14.54 -18.64
N VAL A 280 -1.33 15.65 -18.91
CA VAL A 280 -1.72 16.99 -18.49
C VAL A 280 -1.78 17.89 -19.71
N HIS A 281 -2.93 18.51 -19.93
CA HIS A 281 -3.19 19.38 -21.07
C HIS A 281 -3.62 20.76 -20.62
N HIS A 282 -3.30 21.76 -21.41
CA HIS A 282 -3.87 23.09 -21.27
C HIS A 282 -5.37 23.02 -21.59
N PRO A 283 -6.27 23.52 -20.71
CA PRO A 283 -7.72 23.30 -20.84
C PRO A 283 -8.33 23.96 -22.07
N GLU A 284 -7.81 25.10 -22.51
CA GLU A 284 -8.35 25.88 -23.64
C GLU A 284 -7.72 25.51 -24.98
N THR A 285 -6.39 25.36 -25.01
CA THR A 285 -5.66 25.08 -26.26
C THR A 285 -5.59 23.59 -26.58
N GLY A 286 -5.80 22.73 -25.59
CA GLY A 286 -5.60 21.27 -25.71
C GLY A 286 -4.13 20.85 -25.84
N GLU A 287 -3.18 21.79 -25.71
CA GLU A 287 -1.76 21.51 -25.79
C GLU A 287 -1.33 20.52 -24.69
N LEU A 288 -0.57 19.49 -25.05
CA LEU A 288 0.02 18.54 -24.11
C LEU A 288 1.18 19.23 -23.38
N LEU A 289 1.00 19.45 -22.08
CA LEU A 289 2.02 20.07 -21.22
C LEU A 289 2.97 19.01 -20.64
N TRP A 290 2.45 17.84 -20.30
CA TRP A 290 3.25 16.75 -19.73
C TRP A 290 2.53 15.41 -19.88
N GLN A 291 3.33 14.35 -19.98
CA GLN A 291 2.86 12.98 -19.93
C GLN A 291 3.86 12.07 -19.25
N HIS A 292 3.35 10.99 -18.69
CA HIS A 292 4.13 9.90 -18.14
C HIS A 292 3.43 8.59 -18.45
N GLU A 293 4.19 7.60 -18.93
CA GLU A 293 3.67 6.29 -19.28
C GLU A 293 4.52 5.19 -18.63
N THR A 294 3.87 4.20 -18.05
CA THR A 294 4.52 2.96 -17.60
C THR A 294 3.94 1.79 -18.40
N LYS A 295 4.80 1.03 -19.06
CA LYS A 295 4.43 -0.16 -19.83
C LYS A 295 4.81 -1.41 -19.07
N GLN A 296 3.98 -2.46 -19.21
CA GLN A 296 4.18 -3.74 -18.59
C GLN A 296 4.11 -4.86 -19.64
N ASP A 297 5.18 -5.64 -19.73
CA ASP A 297 5.23 -6.84 -20.57
C ASP A 297 4.95 -8.09 -19.75
N TYR A 298 4.42 -9.12 -20.42
CA TYR A 298 4.06 -10.38 -19.82
C TYR A 298 4.60 -11.56 -20.63
N SER A 299 5.03 -12.61 -19.94
CA SER A 299 5.38 -13.88 -20.56
C SER A 299 4.16 -14.60 -21.14
N ASP A 300 4.38 -15.62 -21.97
CA ASP A 300 3.34 -16.51 -22.48
C ASP A 300 2.55 -17.21 -21.35
N LYS A 301 3.21 -17.43 -20.21
CA LYS A 301 2.60 -17.98 -18.99
C LYS A 301 1.79 -16.95 -18.20
N GLY A 302 1.74 -15.67 -18.64
CA GLY A 302 0.97 -14.60 -18.00
C GLY A 302 1.66 -13.94 -16.82
N LEU A 303 2.94 -14.21 -16.58
CA LEU A 303 3.72 -13.56 -15.53
C LEU A 303 4.26 -12.22 -16.03
N PRO A 304 4.28 -11.15 -15.21
CA PRO A 304 4.94 -9.90 -15.56
C PRO A 304 6.45 -10.13 -15.74
N THR A 305 7.03 -9.57 -16.80
CA THR A 305 8.43 -9.74 -17.16
C THR A 305 9.21 -8.44 -17.08
N LEU A 306 8.78 -7.45 -17.83
CA LEU A 306 9.47 -6.16 -17.95
C LEU A 306 8.52 -5.03 -17.57
N THR A 307 9.00 -4.10 -16.78
CA THR A 307 8.33 -2.81 -16.56
C THR A 307 9.17 -1.72 -17.22
N THR A 308 8.58 -0.98 -18.15
CA THR A 308 9.28 0.10 -18.87
C THR A 308 8.67 1.44 -18.46
N PRO A 309 9.30 2.19 -17.53
CA PRO A 309 8.92 3.55 -17.24
C PRO A 309 9.30 4.48 -18.39
N ASP A 310 8.58 5.58 -18.54
CA ASP A 310 8.82 6.59 -19.58
C ASP A 310 10.27 7.09 -19.56
N CYS A 311 10.91 7.12 -20.73
CA CYS A 311 12.30 7.55 -20.94
C CYS A 311 13.36 6.77 -20.16
N LEU A 312 13.06 5.56 -19.69
CA LEU A 312 13.99 4.67 -19.02
C LEU A 312 14.11 3.34 -19.75
N SER A 313 15.25 2.68 -19.63
CA SER A 313 15.40 1.28 -20.06
C SER A 313 14.48 0.37 -19.24
N PRO A 314 14.01 -0.75 -19.81
CA PRO A 314 13.17 -1.68 -19.07
C PRO A 314 13.83 -2.15 -17.76
N VAL A 315 13.02 -2.24 -16.72
CA VAL A 315 13.41 -2.86 -15.43
C VAL A 315 12.96 -4.31 -15.46
N GLU A 316 13.93 -5.23 -15.34
CA GLU A 316 13.71 -6.66 -15.24
C GLU A 316 14.05 -7.13 -13.82
N TRP A 317 13.11 -7.81 -13.17
CA TRP A 317 13.36 -8.48 -11.91
C TRP A 317 13.76 -9.92 -12.14
N LEU A 318 14.98 -10.25 -11.71
CA LEU A 318 15.46 -11.63 -11.73
C LEU A 318 14.83 -12.38 -10.55
N THR A 319 14.18 -13.49 -10.84
CA THR A 319 13.46 -14.26 -9.84
C THR A 319 13.90 -15.71 -9.83
N TYR A 320 13.72 -16.36 -8.67
CA TYR A 320 13.93 -17.80 -8.52
C TYR A 320 12.74 -18.40 -7.75
N GLY A 321 12.62 -19.73 -7.81
CA GLY A 321 11.53 -20.43 -7.11
C GLY A 321 10.16 -19.89 -7.52
N SER A 322 9.29 -19.71 -6.57
CA SER A 322 7.92 -19.21 -6.78
C SER A 322 7.85 -17.68 -7.01
N GLY A 323 8.88 -17.06 -7.56
CA GLY A 323 8.91 -15.64 -7.89
C GLY A 323 9.67 -14.77 -6.88
N TYR A 324 10.51 -15.34 -6.04
CA TYR A 324 11.36 -14.59 -5.11
C TYR A 324 12.44 -13.80 -5.86
N ILE A 325 12.65 -12.56 -5.48
CA ILE A 325 13.59 -11.65 -6.14
C ILE A 325 15.03 -12.05 -5.81
N ALA A 326 15.82 -12.31 -6.85
CA ALA A 326 17.26 -12.59 -6.79
C ALA A 326 18.12 -11.42 -7.28
N GLY A 327 17.55 -10.49 -8.05
CA GLY A 327 18.29 -9.35 -8.59
C GLY A 327 17.44 -8.46 -9.48
N MET A 328 18.07 -7.43 -10.02
CA MET A 328 17.45 -6.47 -10.92
C MET A 328 18.40 -6.10 -12.05
N LYS A 329 17.86 -6.02 -13.27
CA LYS A 329 18.55 -5.41 -14.42
C LYS A 329 17.88 -4.11 -14.83
N LEU A 330 18.66 -3.22 -15.38
CA LEU A 330 18.20 -2.02 -16.07
C LEU A 330 18.63 -2.09 -17.54
N GLY A 331 17.70 -2.38 -18.43
CA GLY A 331 18.02 -2.85 -19.77
C GLY A 331 18.75 -4.21 -19.70
N ASP A 332 19.89 -4.30 -20.37
CA ASP A 332 20.71 -5.52 -20.38
C ASP A 332 21.74 -5.59 -19.23
N GLU A 333 21.91 -4.52 -18.47
CA GLU A 333 22.92 -4.44 -17.41
C GLU A 333 22.37 -4.91 -16.07
N PRO A 334 22.99 -5.94 -15.43
CA PRO A 334 22.68 -6.32 -14.06
C PRO A 334 23.13 -5.20 -13.11
N LEU A 335 22.24 -4.78 -12.21
CA LEU A 335 22.47 -3.63 -11.34
C LEU A 335 22.50 -4.00 -9.86
N ILE A 336 21.64 -4.91 -9.44
CA ILE A 336 21.52 -5.35 -8.05
C ILE A 336 21.44 -6.87 -8.01
N ASP A 337 22.14 -7.46 -7.03
CA ASP A 337 22.03 -8.86 -6.68
C ASP A 337 21.59 -9.02 -5.22
N PHE A 338 20.68 -9.96 -4.98
CA PHE A 338 20.23 -10.37 -3.65
C PHE A 338 20.60 -11.84 -3.40
N THR A 339 21.33 -12.09 -2.33
CA THR A 339 21.42 -13.44 -1.77
C THR A 339 20.37 -13.60 -0.68
N ARG A 340 19.71 -14.75 -0.68
CA ARG A 340 18.64 -15.04 0.28
C ARG A 340 18.91 -16.36 0.99
N ASP A 341 18.45 -16.45 2.23
CA ASP A 341 18.44 -17.70 2.98
C ASP A 341 17.31 -18.63 2.50
N ARG A 342 17.18 -19.79 3.10
CA ARG A 342 16.14 -20.77 2.74
C ARG A 342 14.73 -20.33 3.12
N LEU A 343 14.59 -19.31 4.01
CA LEU A 343 13.33 -18.61 4.31
C LEU A 343 13.04 -17.47 3.33
N HIS A 344 13.85 -17.34 2.27
CA HIS A 344 13.77 -16.27 1.27
C HIS A 344 14.00 -14.85 1.82
N ARG A 345 14.56 -14.73 3.04
CA ARG A 345 14.96 -13.45 3.61
C ARG A 345 16.27 -12.98 2.96
N GLU A 346 16.38 -11.68 2.75
CA GLU A 346 17.59 -11.07 2.17
C GLU A 346 18.75 -11.13 3.19
N THR A 347 19.82 -11.85 2.85
CA THR A 347 21.03 -11.95 3.67
C THR A 347 22.18 -11.12 3.12
N LEU A 348 22.22 -10.88 1.82
CA LEU A 348 23.19 -10.00 1.17
C LEU A 348 22.51 -9.21 0.06
N LEU A 349 22.83 -7.92 -0.02
CA LEU A 349 22.51 -7.03 -1.14
C LEU A 349 23.82 -6.48 -1.69
N SER A 350 24.02 -6.60 -3.01
CA SER A 350 25.20 -6.09 -3.72
C SER A 350 24.79 -5.08 -4.80
N PHE A 351 25.51 -3.95 -4.86
CA PHE A 351 25.36 -2.89 -5.87
C PHE A 351 26.74 -2.31 -6.18
N GLY A 352 27.30 -2.67 -7.32
CA GLY A 352 28.65 -2.28 -7.66
C GLY A 352 29.66 -2.72 -6.59
N GLN A 353 30.36 -1.76 -5.99
CA GLN A 353 31.30 -2.02 -4.88
C GLN A 353 30.67 -1.98 -3.48
N TYR A 354 29.37 -1.78 -3.39
CA TYR A 354 28.65 -1.75 -2.12
C TYR A 354 28.07 -3.11 -1.79
N GLU A 355 28.24 -3.56 -0.56
CA GLU A 355 27.66 -4.77 -0.03
C GLU A 355 27.06 -4.55 1.35
N ARG A 356 25.85 -5.08 1.58
CA ARG A 356 25.16 -5.11 2.85
C ARG A 356 24.80 -6.53 3.24
N THR A 357 25.26 -6.99 4.38
CA THR A 357 24.80 -8.23 5.00
C THR A 357 23.71 -7.95 6.03
N THR A 358 22.70 -8.80 6.06
CA THR A 358 21.59 -8.71 7.02
C THR A 358 21.53 -9.99 7.84
N ALA A 359 21.57 -9.88 9.18
CA ALA A 359 21.28 -10.97 10.10
C ALA A 359 19.88 -10.81 10.68
N TYR A 360 19.28 -11.93 11.08
CA TYR A 360 17.92 -11.97 11.63
C TYR A 360 17.89 -12.69 12.97
N THR A 361 17.01 -12.20 13.87
CA THR A 361 16.67 -12.91 15.11
C THR A 361 15.90 -14.19 14.77
N ALA A 362 15.79 -15.11 15.74
CA ALA A 362 14.96 -16.30 15.61
C ALA A 362 13.47 -16.00 15.33
N ALA A 363 13.00 -14.77 15.67
CA ALA A 363 11.65 -14.29 15.34
C ALA A 363 11.55 -13.67 13.94
N GLY A 364 12.60 -13.75 13.10
CA GLY A 364 12.61 -13.20 11.74
C GLY A 364 12.79 -11.70 11.63
N ARG A 365 13.11 -10.99 12.72
CA ARG A 365 13.34 -9.55 12.72
C ARG A 365 14.79 -9.23 12.39
N PRO A 366 15.08 -8.11 11.69
CA PRO A 366 16.46 -7.69 11.45
C PRO A 366 17.22 -7.50 12.78
N GLU A 367 18.32 -8.20 12.94
CA GLU A 367 19.22 -8.09 14.09
C GLU A 367 20.39 -7.16 13.76
N SER A 368 20.93 -7.23 12.55
CA SER A 368 22.00 -6.34 12.13
C SER A 368 21.99 -6.06 10.64
N TYR A 369 22.41 -4.84 10.29
CA TYR A 369 22.84 -4.44 8.96
C TYR A 369 24.32 -4.11 9.01
N HIS A 370 25.16 -4.95 8.40
CA HIS A 370 26.60 -4.74 8.32
C HIS A 370 27.03 -4.50 6.87
N PHE A 371 27.93 -3.58 6.70
CA PHE A 371 28.35 -3.08 5.40
C PHE A 371 29.86 -3.27 5.23
N ASN A 372 30.29 -3.37 3.99
CA ASN A 372 31.70 -3.22 3.66
C ASN A 372 32.23 -1.79 3.93
N LYS A 373 31.33 -0.85 4.32
CA LYS A 373 31.61 0.49 4.87
C LYS A 373 31.13 0.57 6.33
N PRO A 374 31.96 0.31 7.32
CA PRO A 374 31.54 0.16 8.72
C PRO A 374 30.78 1.37 9.32
N GLN A 375 30.96 2.58 8.77
CA GLN A 375 30.25 3.78 9.22
C GLN A 375 28.74 3.71 9.07
N LEU A 376 28.23 2.79 8.29
CA LEU A 376 26.79 2.57 8.07
C LEU A 376 26.24 1.41 8.90
N ASN A 377 27.06 0.67 9.63
CA ASN A 377 26.63 -0.48 10.43
C ASN A 377 25.58 -0.10 11.46
N ARG A 378 24.59 -0.99 11.64
CA ARG A 378 23.52 -0.86 12.63
C ARG A 378 23.18 -2.21 13.23
N ASP A 379 23.10 -2.27 14.55
CA ASP A 379 22.61 -3.41 15.30
C ASP A 379 21.28 -3.03 15.98
N HIS A 380 20.34 -3.96 15.97
CA HIS A 380 18.97 -3.77 16.47
C HIS A 380 18.72 -4.67 17.67
N THR A 381 18.17 -4.13 18.73
CA THR A 381 17.75 -4.89 19.92
C THR A 381 16.24 -4.80 20.06
N TRP A 382 15.59 -5.95 20.21
CA TRP A 382 14.14 -6.08 20.33
C TRP A 382 13.76 -6.57 21.72
N ASN A 383 12.64 -6.07 22.27
CA ASN A 383 12.07 -6.62 23.51
C ASN A 383 11.21 -7.85 23.24
N ASP A 384 10.69 -8.47 24.30
CA ASP A 384 9.88 -9.70 24.20
C ASP A 384 8.52 -9.47 23.50
N ALA A 385 7.95 -8.26 23.55
CA ALA A 385 6.76 -7.87 22.78
C ALA A 385 7.08 -7.61 21.30
N GLY A 386 8.35 -7.64 20.92
CA GLY A 386 8.81 -7.42 19.57
C GLY A 386 8.88 -5.98 19.15
N GLN A 387 9.03 -5.06 20.09
CA GLN A 387 9.30 -3.65 19.83
C GLN A 387 10.81 -3.42 19.76
N LEU A 388 11.25 -2.57 18.84
CA LEU A 388 12.64 -2.16 18.71
C LEU A 388 12.98 -1.21 19.86
N ILE A 389 13.87 -1.65 20.77
CA ILE A 389 14.25 -0.85 21.95
C ILE A 389 15.58 -0.16 21.80
N ARG A 390 16.44 -0.61 20.88
CA ARG A 390 17.74 0.00 20.64
C ARG A 390 18.20 -0.16 19.21
N ILE A 391 18.81 0.91 18.67
CA ILE A 391 19.67 0.88 17.48
C ILE A 391 21.05 1.32 17.91
N ASN A 392 22.06 0.49 17.63
CA ASN A 392 23.47 0.80 17.90
C ASN A 392 24.23 0.91 16.58
N GLY A 393 24.83 2.06 16.33
CA GLY A 393 25.67 2.34 15.18
C GLY A 393 27.06 2.82 15.61
N PRO A 394 28.02 2.99 14.67
CA PRO A 394 29.40 3.40 14.99
C PRO A 394 29.51 4.79 15.60
N HIS A 395 28.56 5.66 15.30
CA HIS A 395 28.60 7.08 15.69
C HIS A 395 27.43 7.49 16.58
N GLU A 396 26.38 6.68 16.66
CA GLU A 396 25.15 7.03 17.37
C GLU A 396 24.48 5.77 17.93
N GLN A 397 24.00 5.88 19.17
CA GLN A 397 23.10 4.93 19.81
C GLN A 397 21.76 5.61 20.04
N ARG A 398 20.67 4.91 19.75
CA ARG A 398 19.28 5.32 20.04
C ARG A 398 18.60 4.29 20.90
N ASP A 399 18.01 4.73 22.01
CA ASP A 399 17.20 3.90 22.91
C ASP A 399 15.74 4.39 22.88
N TYR A 400 14.79 3.47 22.72
CA TYR A 400 13.38 3.77 22.60
C TYR A 400 12.60 3.28 23.81
N GLN A 401 11.62 4.08 24.26
CA GLN A 401 10.70 3.70 25.32
C GLN A 401 9.26 3.79 24.81
N TYR A 402 8.45 2.82 25.22
CA TYR A 402 7.06 2.70 24.82
C TYR A 402 6.13 2.72 26.04
N SER A 403 4.90 3.23 25.85
CA SER A 403 3.82 3.07 26.83
C SER A 403 3.24 1.66 26.78
N ASP A 404 2.41 1.31 27.77
CA ASP A 404 1.67 0.03 27.80
C ASP A 404 0.69 -0.11 26.62
N ALA A 405 0.32 0.98 25.97
CA ALA A 405 -0.46 1.00 24.74
C ALA A 405 0.41 0.87 23.45
N GLY A 406 1.72 0.65 23.60
CA GLY A 406 2.66 0.49 22.48
C GLY A 406 3.04 1.78 21.75
N ARG A 407 2.72 2.97 22.31
CA ARG A 407 3.08 4.27 21.72
C ARG A 407 4.52 4.62 22.05
N LEU A 408 5.25 5.22 21.13
CA LEU A 408 6.59 5.78 21.40
C LEU A 408 6.45 6.95 22.39
N VAL A 409 7.16 6.88 23.53
CA VAL A 409 7.14 7.88 24.59
C VAL A 409 8.41 8.72 24.58
N SER A 410 9.57 8.09 24.39
CA SER A 410 10.84 8.81 24.35
C SER A 410 11.85 8.12 23.44
N THR A 411 12.73 8.94 22.88
CA THR A 411 13.95 8.52 22.18
C THR A 411 15.14 9.15 22.89
N HIS A 412 16.07 8.33 23.35
CA HIS A 412 17.34 8.79 23.89
C HIS A 412 18.43 8.61 22.84
N ILE A 413 19.02 9.72 22.39
CA ILE A 413 20.06 9.76 21.34
C ILE A 413 21.38 10.07 22.00
N LYS A 414 22.32 9.15 21.87
CA LYS A 414 23.68 9.30 22.37
C LYS A 414 24.69 9.23 21.25
N SER A 415 25.46 10.28 21.07
CA SER A 415 26.55 10.39 20.11
C SER A 415 27.77 11.07 20.76
N PRO A 416 28.95 11.13 20.11
CA PRO A 416 30.10 11.88 20.63
C PRO A 416 29.82 13.36 20.89
N HIS A 417 28.78 13.91 20.27
CA HIS A 417 28.46 15.33 20.31
C HIS A 417 27.13 15.64 21.02
N HIS A 418 26.27 14.64 21.22
CA HIS A 418 24.92 14.82 21.78
C HIS A 418 24.59 13.69 22.75
N ASP A 419 24.00 14.08 23.87
CA ASP A 419 23.34 13.19 24.82
C ASP A 419 21.98 13.82 25.12
N LEU A 420 20.94 13.40 24.39
CA LEU A 420 19.64 14.07 24.33
C LEU A 420 18.50 13.08 24.46
N THR A 421 17.55 13.37 25.33
CA THR A 421 16.26 12.64 25.36
C THR A 421 15.17 13.53 24.76
N GLN A 422 14.53 13.00 23.71
CA GLN A 422 13.36 13.61 23.08
C GLN A 422 12.09 12.91 23.60
N TRP A 423 11.16 13.69 24.13
CA TRP A 423 9.88 13.17 24.62
C TRP A 423 8.79 13.33 23.58
N THR A 424 7.99 12.29 23.44
CA THR A 424 6.79 12.28 22.62
C THR A 424 5.57 12.17 23.52
N LEU A 425 5.06 13.29 23.97
CA LEU A 425 3.89 13.33 24.85
C LEU A 425 2.60 13.38 24.01
N THR A 426 1.64 12.55 24.35
CA THR A 426 0.33 12.52 23.71
C THR A 426 -0.79 12.46 24.73
N ASP A 427 -1.92 13.07 24.40
CA ASP A 427 -3.17 12.87 25.14
C ASP A 427 -3.71 11.45 24.94
N PRO A 428 -4.74 11.03 25.69
CA PRO A 428 -5.31 9.69 25.55
C PRO A 428 -5.73 9.31 24.11
N ALA A 429 -6.26 10.24 23.31
CA ALA A 429 -6.65 10.00 21.92
C ALA A 429 -5.47 10.08 20.93
N GLY A 430 -4.23 10.30 21.42
CA GLY A 430 -3.00 10.27 20.61
C GLY A 430 -2.63 11.61 19.96
N ASN A 431 -3.19 12.72 20.37
CA ASN A 431 -2.78 14.03 19.91
C ASN A 431 -1.54 14.51 20.67
N ARG A 432 -0.62 15.17 19.98
CA ARG A 432 0.56 15.77 20.62
C ARG A 432 0.15 16.81 21.65
N ILE A 433 0.82 16.76 22.80
CA ILE A 433 0.72 17.76 23.87
C ILE A 433 2.12 18.24 24.25
N ALA A 434 2.19 19.46 24.77
CA ALA A 434 3.44 20.02 25.22
C ALA A 434 3.82 19.55 26.65
N GLU A 435 5.11 19.66 27.00
CA GLU A 435 5.56 19.41 28.34
C GLU A 435 4.93 20.43 29.33
N ARG A 436 4.16 19.94 30.28
CA ARG A 436 3.40 20.77 31.23
C ARG A 436 4.26 21.74 32.04
N ASP A 437 5.42 21.29 32.48
CA ASP A 437 6.34 22.10 33.29
C ASP A 437 6.89 23.29 32.50
N LYS A 438 7.05 23.16 31.19
CA LYS A 438 7.53 24.23 30.31
C LYS A 438 6.38 25.11 29.79
N TYR A 439 5.20 24.52 29.58
CA TYR A 439 4.06 25.17 28.94
C TYR A 439 2.74 24.91 29.69
N PRO A 440 2.59 25.38 30.94
CA PRO A 440 1.44 25.08 31.81
C PRO A 440 0.11 25.67 31.31
N MET A 441 0.16 26.60 30.35
CA MET A 441 -1.02 27.26 29.80
C MET A 441 -1.62 26.52 28.59
N LEU A 442 -0.92 25.47 28.06
CA LEU A 442 -1.41 24.70 26.95
C LEU A 442 -2.35 23.57 27.42
N PRO A 443 -3.35 23.18 26.62
CA PRO A 443 -4.30 22.11 26.96
C PRO A 443 -3.60 20.76 27.21
N GLU A 444 -4.18 19.97 28.11
CA GLU A 444 -3.74 18.59 28.41
C GLU A 444 -4.38 17.56 27.47
N ALA A 445 -5.44 17.91 26.75
CA ALA A 445 -6.11 17.06 25.77
C ALA A 445 -6.90 17.90 24.75
N TRP A 446 -7.04 17.34 23.55
CA TRP A 446 -7.77 17.94 22.43
C TRP A 446 -9.04 17.11 22.17
N ARG A 447 -10.19 17.58 22.67
CA ARG A 447 -11.43 16.81 22.66
C ARG A 447 -11.90 16.42 21.26
N ASP A 448 -11.79 17.33 20.29
CA ASP A 448 -12.17 17.17 18.89
C ASP A 448 -11.02 16.68 17.99
N ASN A 449 -9.90 16.30 18.59
CA ASN A 449 -8.65 15.93 17.91
C ASN A 449 -8.01 17.06 17.08
N ARG A 450 -8.46 18.31 17.20
CA ARG A 450 -7.86 19.46 16.53
C ARG A 450 -6.90 20.14 17.49
N ILE A 451 -5.60 20.11 17.15
CA ILE A 451 -4.58 20.87 17.87
C ILE A 451 -4.70 22.33 17.43
N THR A 452 -5.16 23.22 18.30
CA THR A 452 -5.33 24.62 17.94
C THR A 452 -4.12 25.48 18.29
N GLN A 453 -3.21 24.97 19.09
CA GLN A 453 -1.96 25.67 19.46
C GLN A 453 -0.91 24.71 20.03
N ASP A 454 0.36 25.06 19.83
CA ASP A 454 1.49 24.43 20.50
C ASP A 454 2.49 25.51 20.98
N ALA A 455 3.74 25.10 21.29
CA ALA A 455 4.77 26.02 21.75
C ALA A 455 5.15 27.10 20.71
N ASP A 456 5.06 26.80 19.45
CA ASP A 456 5.59 27.62 18.35
C ASP A 456 4.51 28.23 17.45
N TYR A 457 3.30 27.64 17.39
CA TYR A 457 2.24 28.01 16.43
C TYR A 457 0.85 28.06 17.03
N PHE A 458 -0.04 28.85 16.38
CA PHE A 458 -1.50 28.73 16.43
C PHE A 458 -2.00 28.09 15.14
N TYR A 459 -3.04 27.26 15.24
CA TYR A 459 -3.62 26.50 14.13
C TYR A 459 -5.11 26.77 14.01
N HIS A 460 -5.55 27.06 12.78
CA HIS A 460 -6.96 27.32 12.48
C HIS A 460 -7.50 26.30 11.48
N TYR A 461 -8.74 25.89 11.68
CA TYR A 461 -9.39 24.85 10.87
C TYR A 461 -10.71 25.36 10.32
N ASP A 462 -11.07 24.87 9.13
CA ASP A 462 -12.39 25.11 8.55
C ASP A 462 -13.46 24.13 9.07
N GLU A 463 -14.68 24.25 8.55
CA GLU A 463 -15.82 23.39 8.87
C GLU A 463 -15.59 21.92 8.49
N TYR A 464 -14.70 21.64 7.55
CA TYR A 464 -14.33 20.28 7.12
C TYR A 464 -13.19 19.68 7.97
N GLY A 465 -12.71 20.39 8.97
CA GLY A 465 -11.60 19.95 9.80
C GLY A 465 -10.24 19.99 9.10
N ARG A 466 -10.09 20.82 8.05
CA ARG A 466 -8.82 21.00 7.32
C ARG A 466 -8.07 22.20 7.90
N LEU A 467 -6.77 22.08 8.06
CA LEU A 467 -5.93 23.19 8.51
C LEU A 467 -5.90 24.30 7.44
N THR A 468 -6.39 25.49 7.79
CA THR A 468 -6.41 26.65 6.88
C THR A 468 -5.27 27.60 7.11
N ASP A 469 -4.86 27.78 8.39
CA ASP A 469 -3.83 28.72 8.75
C ASP A 469 -2.98 28.18 9.88
N LYS A 470 -1.67 28.51 9.81
CA LYS A 470 -0.67 28.19 10.84
C LYS A 470 0.13 29.46 11.09
N ASP A 471 -0.09 30.09 12.26
CA ASP A 471 0.50 31.36 12.63
C ASP A 471 1.67 31.14 13.58
N GLU A 472 2.86 31.67 13.23
CA GLU A 472 4.04 31.58 14.10
C GLU A 472 3.86 32.51 15.33
N ARG A 473 4.08 32.00 16.56
CA ARG A 473 4.00 32.79 17.78
C ARG A 473 5.16 33.74 17.93
N ARG A 474 6.33 33.41 17.38
CA ARG A 474 7.54 34.24 17.51
C ARG A 474 7.48 35.38 16.50
N VAL A 475 7.63 36.60 17.03
CA VAL A 475 7.83 37.79 16.20
C VAL A 475 9.30 37.89 15.83
N ARG A 476 9.62 37.77 14.55
CA ARG A 476 10.98 38.01 14.00
C ARG A 476 11.12 39.43 13.50
N ASN A 477 12.34 39.85 13.18
CA ASN A 477 12.57 41.11 12.45
C ASN A 477 11.79 41.08 11.13
N GLY A 478 10.72 41.90 11.04
CA GLY A 478 9.82 41.85 9.87
C GLY A 478 8.45 41.17 10.12
N GLY A 479 8.11 40.82 11.39
CA GLY A 479 6.84 40.24 11.79
C GLY A 479 6.83 38.69 11.84
N SER A 480 5.72 38.11 12.28
CA SER A 480 5.51 36.64 12.29
C SER A 480 5.15 36.12 10.91
N TYR A 481 5.45 34.86 10.68
CA TYR A 481 5.01 34.16 9.48
C TYR A 481 3.61 33.57 9.67
N THR A 482 2.81 33.62 8.60
CA THR A 482 1.53 32.91 8.49
C THR A 482 1.58 32.01 7.26
N HIS A 483 1.22 30.74 7.48
CA HIS A 483 1.04 29.75 6.42
C HIS A 483 -0.44 29.61 6.11
N HIS A 484 -0.84 29.80 4.85
CA HIS A 484 -2.22 29.62 4.39
C HIS A 484 -2.36 28.39 3.51
N TYR A 485 -3.40 27.61 3.71
CA TYR A 485 -3.69 26.37 3.01
C TYR A 485 -5.10 26.41 2.45
N SER A 486 -5.27 26.07 1.15
CA SER A 486 -6.58 25.99 0.51
C SER A 486 -6.74 24.63 -0.18
N TYR A 487 -7.97 24.13 -0.25
CA TYR A 487 -8.26 22.78 -0.64
C TYR A 487 -9.33 22.73 -1.74
N ASP A 488 -9.31 21.61 -2.50
CA ASP A 488 -10.39 21.31 -3.44
C ASP A 488 -11.57 20.60 -2.74
N HIS A 489 -12.59 20.29 -3.53
CA HIS A 489 -13.78 19.57 -3.08
C HIS A 489 -13.55 18.11 -2.65
N GLN A 490 -12.35 17.56 -2.89
CA GLN A 490 -11.92 16.25 -2.38
C GLN A 490 -11.02 16.38 -1.15
N HIS A 491 -10.95 17.57 -0.54
CA HIS A 491 -10.12 17.89 0.62
C HIS A 491 -8.61 17.73 0.38
N ARG A 492 -8.16 17.81 -0.91
CA ARG A 492 -6.74 17.78 -1.27
C ARG A 492 -6.20 19.22 -1.26
N LEU A 493 -4.99 19.40 -0.74
CA LEU A 493 -4.30 20.69 -0.73
C LEU A 493 -4.00 21.15 -2.17
N THR A 494 -4.59 22.26 -2.59
CA THR A 494 -4.42 22.81 -3.94
C THR A 494 -3.61 24.08 -3.98
N HIS A 495 -3.56 24.81 -2.87
CA HIS A 495 -2.88 26.10 -2.81
C HIS A 495 -2.25 26.31 -1.43
N TYR A 496 -1.00 26.73 -1.43
CA TYR A 496 -0.25 27.11 -0.23
C TYR A 496 0.37 28.50 -0.42
N ARG A 497 0.35 29.33 0.63
CA ARG A 497 1.05 30.62 0.68
C ARG A 497 1.76 30.80 2.00
N LEU A 498 3.01 31.27 1.93
CA LEU A 498 3.74 31.78 3.08
C LEU A 498 3.68 33.31 3.04
N MET A 499 3.21 33.91 4.08
CA MET A 499 3.03 35.35 4.21
C MET A 499 3.78 35.93 5.40
N GLN A 500 4.23 37.17 5.26
CA GLN A 500 4.80 37.97 6.35
C GLN A 500 4.29 39.41 6.20
N GLN A 501 3.66 39.99 7.25
CA GLN A 501 3.07 41.33 7.24
C GLN A 501 2.16 41.61 6.01
N GLY A 502 1.37 40.64 5.61
CA GLY A 502 0.47 40.76 4.46
C GLY A 502 1.14 40.58 3.07
N ASN A 503 2.48 40.45 3.02
CA ASN A 503 3.20 40.19 1.80
C ASN A 503 3.39 38.68 1.57
N THR A 504 3.10 38.19 0.37
CA THR A 504 3.36 36.79 -0.01
C THR A 504 4.83 36.59 -0.32
N LEU A 505 5.49 35.69 0.43
CA LEU A 505 6.88 35.32 0.23
C LEU A 505 7.01 34.13 -0.72
N THR A 506 6.09 33.18 -0.62
CA THR A 506 6.06 31.96 -1.44
C THR A 506 4.62 31.61 -1.71
N GLU A 507 4.32 31.21 -2.93
CA GLU A 507 3.03 30.69 -3.35
C GLU A 507 3.25 29.36 -4.08
N SER A 508 2.41 28.35 -3.81
CA SER A 508 2.46 27.05 -4.49
C SER A 508 1.08 26.60 -4.88
N ARG A 509 0.94 26.02 -6.05
CA ARG A 509 -0.29 25.42 -6.56
C ARG A 509 -0.05 23.98 -6.99
N TYR A 510 -0.91 23.08 -6.55
CA TYR A 510 -0.79 21.65 -6.76
C TYR A 510 -1.92 21.15 -7.65
N ALA A 511 -1.59 20.32 -8.64
CA ALA A 511 -2.55 19.65 -9.50
C ALA A 511 -2.51 18.15 -9.28
N TYR A 512 -3.67 17.51 -9.42
CA TYR A 512 -3.86 16.10 -9.17
C TYR A 512 -4.51 15.41 -10.37
N ASP A 513 -4.26 14.13 -10.53
CA ASP A 513 -5.02 13.30 -11.45
C ASP A 513 -6.38 12.88 -10.83
N PRO A 514 -7.30 12.30 -11.60
CA PRO A 514 -8.60 11.87 -11.09
C PRO A 514 -8.54 10.83 -9.97
N LEU A 515 -7.41 10.09 -9.85
CA LEU A 515 -7.16 9.15 -8.75
C LEU A 515 -6.61 9.84 -7.50
N GLY A 516 -6.43 11.17 -7.53
CA GLY A 516 -5.92 11.96 -6.42
C GLY A 516 -4.40 11.93 -6.27
N ARG A 517 -3.64 11.46 -7.29
CA ARG A 517 -2.18 11.49 -7.30
C ARG A 517 -1.70 12.84 -7.83
N ARG A 518 -0.76 13.45 -7.13
CA ARG A 518 -0.21 14.76 -7.54
C ARG A 518 0.57 14.63 -8.86
N THR A 519 0.14 15.34 -9.90
CA THR A 519 0.76 15.32 -11.23
C THR A 519 1.70 16.48 -11.48
N GLY A 520 1.48 17.60 -10.77
CA GLY A 520 2.35 18.75 -10.93
C GLY A 520 2.21 19.77 -9.83
N LYS A 521 3.25 20.56 -9.65
CA LYS A 521 3.21 21.76 -8.82
C LYS A 521 3.91 22.95 -9.49
N ARG A 522 3.43 24.12 -9.18
CA ARG A 522 4.01 25.43 -9.58
C ARG A 522 4.37 26.19 -8.32
N VAL A 523 5.60 26.65 -8.22
CA VAL A 523 6.12 27.38 -7.06
C VAL A 523 6.62 28.76 -7.47
N TRP A 524 6.05 29.79 -6.90
CA TRP A 524 6.48 31.17 -7.04
C TRP A 524 7.22 31.60 -5.77
N LYS A 525 8.37 32.23 -5.92
CA LYS A 525 9.17 32.80 -4.82
C LYS A 525 9.25 34.30 -4.95
N SER A 526 9.25 35.01 -3.84
CA SER A 526 9.46 36.46 -3.81
C SER A 526 10.91 36.79 -4.13
N GLN A 527 11.08 37.92 -4.80
CA GLN A 527 12.36 38.57 -5.03
C GLN A 527 12.33 39.97 -4.42
N THR A 528 13.48 40.41 -3.89
CA THR A 528 13.65 41.74 -3.34
C THR A 528 14.48 42.54 -4.29
N GLU A 529 13.94 43.67 -4.74
CA GLU A 529 14.64 44.62 -5.58
C GLU A 529 14.88 45.92 -4.79
N ARG A 530 16.11 46.40 -4.81
CA ARG A 530 16.47 47.71 -4.23
C ARG A 530 16.44 48.78 -5.29
N GLU A 531 15.62 49.80 -5.09
CA GLU A 531 15.63 50.98 -5.94
C GLU A 531 16.93 51.79 -5.70
N GLY A 532 17.72 51.97 -6.77
CA GLY A 532 19.08 52.52 -6.67
C GLY A 532 19.17 53.96 -6.18
N ILE A 533 18.08 54.73 -6.22
CA ILE A 533 18.06 56.13 -5.80
C ILE A 533 17.51 56.31 -4.36
N THR A 534 16.50 55.55 -3.98
CA THR A 534 15.81 55.71 -2.71
C THR A 534 16.23 54.71 -1.64
N GLY A 535 16.92 53.63 -2.05
CA GLY A 535 17.27 52.51 -1.17
C GLY A 535 16.06 51.72 -0.65
N LYS A 536 14.87 52.01 -1.16
CA LYS A 536 13.64 51.24 -0.81
C LYS A 536 13.71 49.85 -1.40
N GLU A 537 13.35 48.88 -0.58
CA GLU A 537 13.22 47.48 -0.99
C GLU A 537 11.75 47.21 -1.35
N TYR A 538 11.55 46.63 -2.55
CA TYR A 538 10.26 46.19 -3.04
C TYR A 538 10.28 44.68 -3.11
N LEU A 539 9.27 44.04 -2.50
CA LEU A 539 9.08 42.62 -2.54
C LEU A 539 7.98 42.28 -3.56
N TRP A 540 8.27 41.38 -4.49
CA TRP A 540 7.31 40.92 -5.51
C TRP A 540 7.54 39.43 -5.83
N LEU A 541 6.45 38.71 -6.22
CA LEU A 541 6.58 37.33 -6.66
C LEU A 541 7.14 37.25 -8.10
N ASN A 542 8.07 36.33 -8.32
CA ASN A 542 8.57 36.06 -9.66
C ASN A 542 7.39 35.68 -10.56
N PRO A 543 7.20 36.32 -11.75
CA PRO A 543 6.08 35.99 -12.63
C PRO A 543 6.14 34.57 -13.20
N THR A 544 7.32 33.97 -13.31
CA THR A 544 7.53 32.64 -13.85
C THR A 544 7.71 31.65 -12.67
N PRO A 545 6.79 30.66 -12.49
CA PRO A 545 6.94 29.66 -11.45
C PRO A 545 7.99 28.60 -11.82
N GLU A 546 8.57 28.01 -10.82
CA GLU A 546 9.25 26.72 -10.96
C GLU A 546 8.17 25.64 -11.11
N VAL A 547 8.21 24.85 -12.19
CA VAL A 547 7.26 23.77 -12.45
C VAL A 547 7.93 22.43 -12.17
N ILE A 548 7.24 21.57 -11.40
CA ILE A 548 7.71 20.22 -11.09
C ILE A 548 6.60 19.25 -11.47
N TRP A 549 6.94 18.25 -12.27
CA TRP A 549 6.05 17.20 -12.74
C TRP A 549 6.28 15.89 -11.99
N TYR A 550 5.22 15.11 -11.80
CA TYR A 550 5.22 13.87 -11.05
C TYR A 550 4.58 12.73 -11.84
N GLY A 551 5.30 11.62 -12.00
CA GLY A 551 4.85 10.41 -12.67
C GLY A 551 4.69 9.25 -11.68
N TRP A 552 3.66 8.45 -11.89
CA TRP A 552 3.23 7.41 -10.98
C TRP A 552 3.19 6.04 -11.63
N ASP A 553 3.44 5.02 -10.81
CA ASP A 553 3.14 3.62 -11.07
C ASP A 553 2.26 3.11 -9.92
N GLY A 554 0.94 2.97 -10.18
CA GLY A 554 -0.04 2.77 -9.13
C GLY A 554 0.01 3.89 -8.08
N ASP A 555 0.21 3.55 -6.80
CA ASP A 555 0.34 4.51 -5.71
C ASP A 555 1.80 4.94 -5.41
N ARG A 556 2.77 4.49 -6.22
CA ARG A 556 4.19 4.84 -6.07
C ARG A 556 4.58 6.00 -6.97
N LEU A 557 5.21 7.02 -6.38
CA LEU A 557 5.78 8.14 -7.10
C LEU A 557 7.12 7.72 -7.70
N THR A 558 7.13 7.40 -8.99
CA THR A 558 8.32 6.88 -9.68
C THR A 558 9.14 7.94 -10.40
N THR A 559 8.54 9.08 -10.73
CA THR A 559 9.21 10.12 -11.53
C THR A 559 8.95 11.49 -10.95
N THR A 560 10.02 12.27 -10.81
CA THR A 560 9.98 13.71 -10.54
C THR A 560 10.79 14.43 -11.60
N GLN A 561 10.21 15.42 -12.26
CA GLN A 561 10.88 16.16 -13.33
C GLN A 561 10.79 17.67 -13.12
N THR A 562 11.95 18.33 -13.23
CA THR A 562 12.09 19.77 -13.34
C THR A 562 12.55 20.14 -14.75
N ASP A 563 12.74 21.43 -15.03
CA ASP A 563 13.33 21.90 -16.30
C ASP A 563 14.78 21.39 -16.49
N ALA A 564 15.50 21.13 -15.40
CA ALA A 564 16.90 20.75 -15.44
C ALA A 564 17.12 19.24 -15.41
N THR A 565 16.34 18.51 -14.64
CA THR A 565 16.59 17.09 -14.34
C THR A 565 15.29 16.28 -14.24
N ARG A 566 15.39 15.01 -14.61
CA ARG A 566 14.41 13.96 -14.31
C ARG A 566 15.04 12.98 -13.33
N ILE A 567 14.39 12.75 -12.22
CA ILE A 567 14.74 11.75 -11.19
C ILE A 567 13.71 10.65 -11.23
N GLN A 568 14.16 9.43 -11.45
CA GLN A 568 13.33 8.24 -11.45
C GLN A 568 13.75 7.33 -10.29
N THR A 569 12.76 6.78 -9.60
CA THR A 569 12.95 5.90 -8.45
C THR A 569 12.38 4.52 -8.75
N VAL A 570 13.22 3.51 -8.65
CA VAL A 570 12.80 2.11 -8.66
C VAL A 570 12.62 1.68 -7.21
N TYR A 571 11.45 1.12 -6.90
CA TYR A 571 11.12 0.63 -5.57
C TYR A 571 11.28 -0.88 -5.48
N GLN A 572 11.51 -1.40 -4.29
CA GLN A 572 11.41 -2.84 -4.05
C GLN A 572 10.01 -3.34 -4.44
N PRO A 573 9.88 -4.47 -5.14
CA PRO A 573 8.59 -5.02 -5.52
C PRO A 573 7.67 -5.23 -4.31
N GLY A 574 6.40 -4.83 -4.46
CA GLY A 574 5.42 -4.91 -3.38
C GLY A 574 5.64 -3.95 -2.19
N SER A 575 6.60 -3.03 -2.27
CA SER A 575 6.99 -2.12 -1.18
C SER A 575 7.01 -0.66 -1.64
N PHE A 576 6.97 0.27 -0.67
CA PHE A 576 7.26 1.69 -0.87
C PHE A 576 8.70 2.06 -0.49
N THR A 577 9.55 1.07 -0.23
CA THR A 577 10.98 1.29 0.05
C THR A 577 11.70 1.61 -1.25
N PRO A 578 12.31 2.79 -1.40
CA PRO A 578 13.08 3.12 -2.59
C PRO A 578 14.36 2.28 -2.65
N LEU A 579 14.74 1.85 -3.85
CA LEU A 579 15.89 1.00 -4.06
C LEU A 579 16.96 1.68 -4.92
N ILE A 580 16.60 2.16 -6.12
CA ILE A 580 17.52 2.83 -7.05
C ILE A 580 16.99 4.19 -7.42
N ARG A 581 17.87 5.19 -7.37
CA ARG A 581 17.66 6.54 -7.88
C ARG A 581 18.43 6.71 -9.19
N ILE A 582 17.74 7.13 -10.22
CA ILE A 582 18.26 7.37 -11.55
C ILE A 582 18.05 8.83 -11.88
N GLU A 583 19.12 9.59 -12.04
CA GLU A 583 19.07 11.00 -12.42
C GLU A 583 19.55 11.19 -13.85
N THR A 584 18.75 11.86 -14.66
CA THR A 584 19.06 12.19 -16.05
C THR A 584 18.84 13.68 -16.26
N ALA A 585 19.81 14.37 -16.86
CA ALA A 585 19.62 15.76 -17.25
C ALA A 585 18.55 15.89 -18.34
N THR A 586 17.66 16.88 -18.25
CA THR A 586 16.58 17.08 -19.22
C THR A 586 17.15 17.33 -20.63
N SER A 587 18.31 17.99 -20.74
CA SER A 587 19.03 18.17 -22.00
C SER A 587 19.46 16.84 -22.67
N GLU A 588 19.76 15.83 -21.87
CA GLU A 588 20.06 14.49 -22.38
C GLU A 588 18.81 13.79 -22.93
N LEU A 589 17.65 13.98 -22.25
CA LEU A 589 16.36 13.45 -22.69
C LEU A 589 15.88 14.07 -24.01
N THR A 590 16.13 15.34 -24.24
CA THR A 590 15.80 16.00 -25.52
C THR A 590 16.67 15.49 -26.67
N ARG A 591 17.89 15.02 -26.41
CA ARG A 591 18.77 14.36 -27.40
C ARG A 591 18.29 12.96 -27.77
N THR A 592 17.49 12.30 -26.90
CA THR A 592 16.90 10.97 -27.17
C THR A 592 15.71 11.02 -28.11
N ALA A 593 15.18 12.19 -28.45
CA ALA A 593 14.16 12.38 -29.50
C ALA A 593 14.77 12.02 -30.86
N ARG A 594 14.81 10.72 -31.10
CA ARG A 594 15.33 10.09 -32.29
C ARG A 594 14.33 10.21 -33.40
N ARG A 595 14.81 10.50 -34.62
CA ARG A 595 13.98 10.36 -35.82
C ARG A 595 13.77 8.87 -36.10
N THR A 596 12.53 8.48 -36.31
CA THR A 596 12.22 7.14 -36.81
C THR A 596 12.81 7.00 -38.22
N LEU A 597 13.00 5.75 -38.66
CA LEU A 597 13.41 5.47 -40.03
C LEU A 597 12.48 6.14 -41.04
N ALA A 598 11.18 6.18 -40.77
CA ALA A 598 10.18 6.83 -41.60
C ALA A 598 10.39 8.36 -41.62
N GLU A 599 10.57 9.02 -40.48
CA GLU A 599 10.80 10.45 -40.37
C GLU A 599 12.08 10.86 -41.04
N LYS A 600 13.16 10.08 -40.86
CA LYS A 600 14.45 10.37 -41.53
C LYS A 600 14.30 10.29 -43.06
N LEU A 601 13.71 9.21 -43.55
CA LEU A 601 13.51 9.06 -45.00
C LEU A 601 12.55 10.09 -45.58
N GLN A 602 11.52 10.53 -44.85
CA GLN A 602 10.65 11.66 -45.26
C GLN A 602 11.43 12.96 -45.34
N GLN A 603 12.32 13.23 -44.38
CA GLN A 603 13.15 14.41 -44.36
C GLN A 603 14.16 14.40 -45.52
N ASP A 604 14.82 13.26 -45.75
CA ASP A 604 15.78 13.08 -46.83
C ASP A 604 15.12 13.19 -48.22
N ALA A 605 13.88 12.72 -48.35
CA ALA A 605 13.08 12.81 -49.56
C ALA A 605 12.40 14.18 -49.74
N GLY A 606 12.34 15.00 -48.70
CA GLY A 606 11.66 16.31 -48.71
C GLY A 606 10.14 16.21 -48.89
N MET A 607 9.51 15.07 -48.57
CA MET A 607 8.06 14.82 -48.76
C MET A 607 7.48 13.95 -47.67
N ALA A 608 6.21 14.16 -47.35
CA ALA A 608 5.47 13.30 -46.43
C ALA A 608 5.08 11.96 -47.10
N PHE A 609 5.26 10.86 -46.41
CA PHE A 609 4.86 9.52 -46.88
C PHE A 609 3.42 9.21 -46.52
N ALA A 610 2.81 8.33 -47.28
CA ALA A 610 1.48 7.78 -46.96
C ALA A 610 1.51 7.05 -45.63
N PRO A 611 0.40 7.07 -44.81
CA PRO A 611 0.35 6.44 -43.49
C PRO A 611 0.72 4.97 -43.52
N GLU A 612 0.37 4.24 -44.57
CA GLU A 612 0.67 2.82 -44.74
C GLU A 612 2.17 2.56 -44.89
N LEU A 613 2.88 3.45 -45.64
CA LEU A 613 4.32 3.37 -45.79
C LEU A 613 5.05 3.70 -44.47
N VAL A 614 4.55 4.69 -43.75
CA VAL A 614 5.08 5.05 -42.41
C VAL A 614 4.94 3.87 -41.45
N ALA A 615 3.76 3.22 -41.42
CA ALA A 615 3.53 2.05 -40.57
C ALA A 615 4.46 0.87 -40.93
N MET A 616 4.66 0.62 -42.22
CA MET A 616 5.56 -0.41 -42.71
C MET A 616 7.02 -0.11 -42.37
N LEU A 617 7.48 1.11 -42.56
CA LEU A 617 8.85 1.52 -42.22
C LEU A 617 9.12 1.44 -40.70
N ASN A 618 8.13 1.76 -39.88
CA ASN A 618 8.22 1.59 -38.42
C ASN A 618 8.32 0.09 -38.05
N THR A 619 7.58 -0.79 -38.76
CA THR A 619 7.68 -2.23 -38.57
C THR A 619 9.05 -2.75 -39.01
N LEU A 620 9.55 -2.31 -40.17
CA LEU A 620 10.88 -2.66 -40.67
C LEU A 620 11.97 -2.20 -39.71
N GLU A 621 11.87 -1.00 -39.16
CA GLU A 621 12.83 -0.50 -38.16
C GLU A 621 12.86 -1.40 -36.91
N ALA A 622 11.69 -1.80 -36.40
CA ALA A 622 11.59 -2.71 -35.26
C ALA A 622 12.19 -4.09 -35.55
N GLU A 623 11.99 -4.61 -36.78
CA GLU A 623 12.56 -5.89 -37.23
C GLU A 623 14.10 -5.79 -37.41
N LEU A 624 14.61 -4.68 -37.95
CA LEU A 624 16.05 -4.41 -38.12
C LEU A 624 16.77 -4.38 -36.75
N LYS A 625 16.11 -3.79 -35.73
CA LYS A 625 16.63 -3.77 -34.35
C LYS A 625 16.67 -5.14 -33.70
N ARG A 626 15.65 -5.98 -33.95
CA ARG A 626 15.58 -7.35 -33.44
C ARG A 626 16.50 -8.33 -34.17
N GLY A 627 17.05 -7.93 -35.33
CA GLY A 627 17.84 -8.81 -36.18
C GLY A 627 17.02 -9.92 -36.87
N ALA A 628 15.70 -9.88 -36.82
CA ALA A 628 14.78 -10.84 -37.43
C ALA A 628 13.82 -10.10 -38.34
N ILE A 629 13.92 -10.33 -39.67
CA ILE A 629 13.13 -9.64 -40.67
C ILE A 629 12.09 -10.58 -41.23
N SER A 630 10.85 -10.10 -41.34
CA SER A 630 9.73 -10.82 -41.95
C SER A 630 9.94 -10.99 -43.45
N GLU A 631 9.41 -12.08 -43.99
CA GLU A 631 9.43 -12.34 -45.43
C GLU A 631 8.80 -11.17 -46.23
N GLN A 632 7.76 -10.56 -45.71
CA GLN A 632 7.08 -9.43 -46.33
C GLN A 632 8.01 -8.20 -46.44
N ASN A 633 8.74 -7.84 -45.39
CA ASN A 633 9.70 -6.76 -45.43
C ASN A 633 10.93 -7.09 -46.29
N GLN A 634 11.36 -8.34 -46.32
CA GLN A 634 12.47 -8.78 -47.19
C GLN A 634 12.10 -8.71 -48.67
N GLN A 635 10.87 -9.11 -49.05
CA GLN A 635 10.35 -8.97 -50.40
C GLN A 635 10.24 -7.51 -50.81
N TRP A 636 9.71 -6.64 -49.92
CA TRP A 636 9.59 -5.22 -50.16
C TRP A 636 10.95 -4.54 -50.41
N LEU A 637 11.97 -4.84 -49.55
CA LEU A 637 13.33 -4.35 -49.74
C LEU A 637 13.88 -4.75 -51.13
N THR A 638 13.67 -6.01 -51.53
CA THR A 638 14.11 -6.52 -52.81
C THR A 638 13.41 -5.79 -53.97
N MET A 639 12.10 -5.55 -53.86
CA MET A 639 11.34 -4.80 -54.88
C MET A 639 11.80 -3.35 -55.01
N CYS A 640 12.26 -2.73 -53.93
CA CYS A 640 12.77 -1.37 -53.90
C CYS A 640 14.26 -1.29 -54.25
N GLY A 641 14.94 -2.43 -54.53
CA GLY A 641 16.38 -2.47 -54.80
C GLY A 641 17.27 -2.08 -53.65
N LEU A 642 16.75 -2.22 -52.41
CA LEU A 642 17.43 -1.84 -51.19
C LEU A 642 17.96 -3.09 -50.51
N THR A 643 19.14 -2.98 -49.94
CA THR A 643 19.70 -4.07 -49.12
C THR A 643 19.42 -3.88 -47.63
N LEU A 644 19.40 -4.98 -46.90
CA LEU A 644 19.26 -4.98 -45.45
C LEU A 644 20.30 -4.09 -44.75
N GLU A 645 21.52 -4.16 -45.25
CA GLU A 645 22.68 -3.43 -44.71
C GLU A 645 22.55 -1.92 -44.97
N GLN A 646 22.06 -1.55 -46.12
CA GLN A 646 21.75 -0.13 -46.43
C GLN A 646 20.67 0.41 -45.46
N MET A 647 19.62 -0.36 -45.19
CA MET A 647 18.56 0.09 -44.28
C MET A 647 19.02 0.09 -42.84
N LYS A 648 19.84 -0.88 -42.41
CA LYS A 648 20.45 -0.86 -41.07
C LYS A 648 21.29 0.41 -40.84
N ASN A 649 22.04 0.84 -41.85
CA ASN A 649 22.86 2.07 -41.81
C ASN A 649 22.02 3.35 -41.77
N GLN A 650 20.74 3.28 -42.17
CA GLN A 650 19.82 4.41 -42.07
C GLN A 650 19.15 4.52 -40.71
N VAL A 651 19.09 3.42 -39.95
CA VAL A 651 18.59 3.44 -38.58
C VAL A 651 19.55 4.20 -37.69
N GLU A 652 19.08 5.29 -37.10
CA GLU A 652 19.91 6.06 -36.16
C GLU A 652 20.25 5.21 -34.94
N PRO A 653 21.52 5.17 -34.49
CA PRO A 653 21.89 4.43 -33.29
C PRO A 653 21.13 4.98 -32.08
N GLU A 654 20.75 4.10 -31.19
CA GLU A 654 20.09 4.50 -29.93
C GLU A 654 21.09 5.30 -29.10
N TYR A 655 20.72 6.59 -28.86
CA TYR A 655 21.47 7.41 -27.93
C TYR A 655 21.13 6.97 -26.50
N ALA A 656 22.11 6.47 -25.78
CA ALA A 656 21.96 6.18 -24.36
C ALA A 656 22.28 7.44 -23.56
N PRO A 657 21.29 8.08 -22.91
CA PRO A 657 21.52 9.27 -22.12
C PRO A 657 22.45 8.95 -20.94
N VAL A 658 23.33 9.90 -20.62
CA VAL A 658 24.19 9.80 -19.45
C VAL A 658 23.31 9.89 -18.18
N ARG A 659 23.41 8.89 -17.34
CA ARG A 659 22.62 8.77 -16.12
C ARG A 659 23.51 8.63 -14.89
N LYS A 660 23.08 9.24 -13.78
CA LYS A 660 23.68 9.03 -12.46
C LYS A 660 22.84 8.05 -11.68
N LEU A 661 23.46 6.95 -11.28
CA LEU A 661 22.81 5.87 -10.55
C LEU A 661 23.24 5.91 -9.08
N HIS A 662 22.28 5.84 -8.16
CA HIS A 662 22.53 5.73 -6.73
C HIS A 662 21.64 4.66 -6.11
N LEU A 663 22.20 3.85 -5.24
CA LEU A 663 21.43 2.98 -4.35
C LEU A 663 20.89 3.81 -3.18
N TYR A 664 19.60 3.64 -2.86
CA TYR A 664 19.07 4.10 -1.58
C TYR A 664 19.47 3.13 -0.48
N HIS A 665 20.32 3.60 0.43
CA HIS A 665 20.52 2.92 1.70
C HIS A 665 19.45 3.40 2.67
N CYS A 666 18.55 2.50 3.08
CA CYS A 666 17.41 2.79 3.96
C CYS A 666 17.56 2.09 5.31
N ASP A 667 16.88 2.63 6.32
CA ASP A 667 16.67 1.95 7.60
C ASP A 667 15.67 0.79 7.45
N HIS A 668 15.36 0.10 8.56
CA HIS A 668 14.44 -1.04 8.60
C HIS A 668 12.99 -0.68 8.20
N ARG A 669 12.60 0.60 8.22
CA ARG A 669 11.29 1.11 7.81
C ARG A 669 11.23 1.47 6.33
N GLY A 670 12.39 1.65 5.69
CA GLY A 670 12.51 2.15 4.33
C GLY A 670 12.79 3.66 4.23
N LEU A 671 13.15 4.32 5.35
CA LEU A 671 13.60 5.72 5.34
C LEU A 671 15.01 5.81 4.74
N PRO A 672 15.24 6.62 3.70
CA PRO A 672 16.57 6.84 3.14
C PRO A 672 17.53 7.51 4.13
N LEU A 673 18.67 6.87 4.36
CA LEU A 673 19.76 7.35 5.21
C LEU A 673 20.95 7.83 4.39
N ALA A 674 21.19 7.23 3.23
CA ALA A 674 22.25 7.61 2.32
C ALA A 674 21.91 7.28 0.86
N LEU A 675 22.55 7.99 -0.06
CA LEU A 675 22.62 7.67 -1.49
C LEU A 675 24.05 7.25 -1.80
N ILE A 676 24.22 6.06 -2.38
CA ILE A 676 25.51 5.44 -2.62
C ILE A 676 25.69 5.23 -4.12
N ASP A 677 26.81 5.67 -4.67
CA ASP A 677 27.15 5.48 -6.07
C ASP A 677 27.66 4.05 -6.35
N ILE A 678 27.81 3.69 -7.61
CA ILE A 678 28.27 2.34 -8.02
C ILE A 678 29.69 2.01 -7.54
N ASN A 679 30.50 3.02 -7.21
CA ASN A 679 31.84 2.85 -6.64
C ASN A 679 31.81 2.73 -5.11
N GLY A 680 30.63 2.75 -4.51
CA GLY A 680 30.42 2.66 -3.07
C GLY A 680 30.71 3.96 -2.32
N HIS A 681 30.78 5.13 -2.99
CA HIS A 681 30.91 6.41 -2.30
C HIS A 681 29.53 6.90 -1.84
N ILE A 682 29.52 7.50 -0.66
CA ILE A 682 28.33 8.16 -0.13
C ILE A 682 28.21 9.54 -0.79
N ALA A 683 27.22 9.72 -1.66
CA ALA A 683 26.99 10.96 -2.39
C ALA A 683 26.06 11.93 -1.62
N TRP A 684 25.25 11.40 -0.74
CA TRP A 684 24.33 12.11 0.14
C TRP A 684 24.07 11.26 1.39
N SER A 685 23.94 11.87 2.56
CA SER A 685 23.46 11.20 3.77
C SER A 685 22.68 12.16 4.66
N ALA A 686 21.78 11.61 5.47
CA ALA A 686 21.04 12.37 6.46
C ALA A 686 20.78 11.58 7.73
N GLU A 687 20.75 12.32 8.84
CA GLU A 687 20.25 11.88 10.14
C GLU A 687 18.85 12.46 10.33
N SER A 688 17.90 11.60 10.65
CA SER A 688 16.50 12.01 10.88
C SER A 688 16.03 11.56 12.25
N ASP A 689 15.04 12.27 12.80
CA ASP A 689 14.30 11.77 13.96
C ASP A 689 13.31 10.64 13.54
N GLU A 690 12.60 10.12 14.50
CA GLU A 690 11.66 9.01 14.34
C GLU A 690 10.45 9.38 13.47
N TRP A 691 10.12 10.66 13.39
CA TRP A 691 8.99 11.23 12.64
C TRP A 691 9.38 11.68 11.24
N GLY A 692 10.63 11.47 10.85
CA GLY A 692 11.16 11.80 9.53
C GLY A 692 11.67 13.22 9.37
N ASN A 693 11.78 14.02 10.46
CA ASN A 693 12.46 15.31 10.38
C ASN A 693 13.95 15.10 10.16
N VAL A 694 14.51 15.78 9.18
CA VAL A 694 15.97 15.76 8.93
C VAL A 694 16.65 16.66 9.97
N LEU A 695 17.47 16.05 10.83
CA LEU A 695 18.24 16.74 11.86
C LEU A 695 19.58 17.26 11.32
N ARG A 696 20.19 16.48 10.44
CA ARG A 696 21.45 16.78 9.80
C ARG A 696 21.50 16.18 8.40
N GLU A 697 22.09 16.92 7.48
CA GLU A 697 22.27 16.50 6.08
C GLU A 697 23.72 16.76 5.64
N ASP A 698 24.36 15.78 5.01
CA ASP A 698 25.61 15.91 4.27
C ASP A 698 25.31 15.73 2.78
N ASN A 699 25.47 16.80 2.00
CA ASN A 699 25.08 16.86 0.60
C ASN A 699 26.09 17.67 -0.23
N GLN A 700 27.32 17.18 -0.32
CA GLN A 700 28.42 17.87 -1.02
C GLN A 700 28.16 17.98 -2.53
N HIS A 701 27.31 17.14 -3.09
CA HIS A 701 26.99 17.13 -4.53
C HIS A 701 25.69 17.86 -4.88
N ASN A 702 25.06 18.54 -3.93
CA ASN A 702 23.75 19.21 -4.10
C ASN A 702 22.68 18.31 -4.71
N LEU A 703 22.65 17.04 -4.35
CA LEU A 703 21.65 16.10 -4.82
C LEU A 703 20.28 16.46 -4.27
N GLN A 704 19.29 16.44 -5.13
CA GLN A 704 17.92 16.64 -4.72
C GLN A 704 17.34 15.32 -4.17
N GLN A 705 17.31 15.16 -2.85
CA GLN A 705 16.72 14.00 -2.17
C GLN A 705 15.54 14.44 -1.30
N LEU A 706 14.34 14.14 -1.78
CA LEU A 706 13.08 14.62 -1.19
C LEU A 706 12.27 13.50 -0.54
N ILE A 707 12.60 12.22 -0.79
CA ILE A 707 11.89 11.08 -0.18
C ILE A 707 12.18 11.06 1.33
N ARG A 708 11.14 10.83 2.12
CA ARG A 708 11.20 10.72 3.58
C ARG A 708 10.78 9.29 3.99
N LEU A 709 9.95 9.13 4.99
CA LEU A 709 9.36 7.82 5.30
C LEU A 709 8.64 7.26 4.05
N PRO A 710 8.50 5.95 3.89
CA PRO A 710 7.87 5.36 2.72
C PRO A 710 6.55 6.03 2.32
N GLY A 711 6.42 6.39 1.05
CA GLY A 711 5.28 7.12 0.52
C GLY A 711 5.32 8.65 0.71
N GLN A 712 6.28 9.18 1.47
CA GLN A 712 6.40 10.61 1.76
C GLN A 712 7.41 11.31 0.87
N GLN A 713 7.05 12.51 0.42
CA GLN A 713 7.93 13.41 -0.31
C GLN A 713 7.88 14.82 0.29
N TRP A 714 9.03 15.36 0.61
CA TRP A 714 9.17 16.68 1.19
C TRP A 714 8.90 17.80 0.19
N ASP A 715 8.01 18.71 0.56
CA ASP A 715 7.77 19.98 -0.13
C ASP A 715 8.52 21.09 0.60
N LYS A 716 9.62 21.54 0.01
CA LYS A 716 10.53 22.53 0.60
C LYS A 716 9.85 23.87 0.93
N GLU A 717 8.89 24.25 0.13
CA GLU A 717 8.19 25.53 0.26
C GLU A 717 7.25 25.59 1.47
N SER A 718 6.60 24.47 1.80
CA SER A 718 5.64 24.39 2.92
C SER A 718 6.21 23.73 4.18
N GLY A 719 7.30 22.97 4.03
CA GLY A 719 7.84 22.13 5.09
C GLY A 719 7.03 20.83 5.32
N LEU A 720 5.92 20.65 4.63
CA LEU A 720 5.08 19.47 4.72
C LEU A 720 5.62 18.30 3.87
N TYR A 721 5.18 17.09 4.21
CA TYR A 721 5.44 15.90 3.39
C TYR A 721 4.17 15.48 2.67
N TYR A 722 4.20 15.47 1.33
CA TYR A 722 3.15 14.90 0.53
C TYR A 722 3.14 13.38 0.70
N ASN A 723 2.04 12.83 1.19
CA ASN A 723 1.87 11.40 1.48
C ASN A 723 0.63 10.86 0.76
N ARG A 724 0.69 10.77 -0.56
CA ARG A 724 -0.32 10.24 -1.48
C ARG A 724 -1.71 10.89 -1.33
N HIS A 725 -2.46 10.59 -0.28
CA HIS A 725 -3.82 11.11 -0.05
C HIS A 725 -3.88 12.31 0.89
N ARG A 726 -2.85 12.51 1.70
CA ARG A 726 -2.79 13.59 2.71
C ARG A 726 -1.43 14.27 2.72
N TYR A 727 -1.37 15.39 3.40
CA TYR A 727 -0.11 16.06 3.75
C TYR A 727 0.19 15.86 5.23
N TYR A 728 1.41 15.47 5.49
CA TYR A 728 1.94 15.18 6.81
C TYR A 728 2.79 16.35 7.31
N ASP A 729 2.53 16.81 8.55
CA ASP A 729 3.37 17.78 9.25
C ASP A 729 4.36 17.02 10.16
N PRO A 730 5.66 16.95 9.80
CA PRO A 730 6.63 16.17 10.55
C PRO A 730 6.92 16.79 11.93
N ALA A 731 6.72 18.09 12.10
CA ALA A 731 6.92 18.76 13.38
C ALA A 731 5.86 18.33 14.42
N GLN A 732 4.63 18.09 13.94
CA GLN A 732 3.55 17.58 14.79
C GLN A 732 3.42 16.06 14.79
N GLY A 733 4.04 15.37 13.82
CA GLY A 733 3.92 13.92 13.66
C GLY A 733 2.49 13.49 13.25
N ARG A 734 1.75 14.31 12.49
CA ARG A 734 0.35 14.05 12.10
C ARG A 734 -0.01 14.67 10.75
N TYR A 735 -1.18 14.32 10.24
CA TYR A 735 -1.74 14.92 9.02
C TYR A 735 -2.43 16.26 9.30
N ILE A 736 -2.43 17.15 8.30
CA ILE A 736 -3.09 18.47 8.38
C ILE A 736 -4.57 18.43 8.02
N THR A 737 -5.06 17.30 7.50
CA THR A 737 -6.47 17.06 7.16
C THR A 737 -6.94 15.76 7.78
N GLN A 738 -8.25 15.63 7.93
CA GLN A 738 -8.87 14.38 8.37
C GLN A 738 -8.64 13.27 7.36
N ASP A 739 -8.65 12.03 7.84
CA ASP A 739 -8.51 10.86 6.99
C ASP A 739 -9.66 10.81 5.96
N PRO A 740 -9.38 10.71 4.66
CA PRO A 740 -10.42 10.59 3.63
C PRO A 740 -11.30 9.34 3.83
N VAL A 741 -10.78 8.30 4.48
CA VAL A 741 -11.53 7.09 4.81
C VAL A 741 -12.31 7.20 6.14
N GLY A 742 -12.21 8.31 6.84
CA GLY A 742 -12.98 8.60 8.06
C GLY A 742 -12.51 7.77 9.28
N LEU A 743 -13.45 7.31 10.09
CA LEU A 743 -13.21 6.53 11.31
C LEU A 743 -12.46 5.21 11.07
N GLU A 744 -12.39 4.78 9.84
CA GLU A 744 -11.64 3.61 9.40
C GLU A 744 -10.13 3.81 9.55
N GLY A 745 -9.60 5.10 9.45
CA GLY A 745 -8.25 5.55 9.80
C GLY A 745 -7.92 5.47 11.27
N GLY A 746 -8.89 5.05 12.07
CA GLY A 746 -8.83 5.15 13.52
C GLY A 746 -9.69 6.32 14.01
N TRP A 747 -9.94 6.34 15.29
CA TRP A 747 -10.84 7.33 15.88
C TRP A 747 -10.24 8.73 15.96
N ASN A 748 -8.90 8.86 15.87
CA ASN A 748 -8.24 10.14 15.64
C ASN A 748 -7.94 10.31 14.14
N LEU A 749 -8.77 11.08 13.45
CA LEU A 749 -8.75 11.24 11.99
C LEU A 749 -7.50 11.95 11.44
N TYR A 750 -6.67 12.55 12.30
CA TYR A 750 -5.43 13.23 11.91
C TYR A 750 -4.18 12.40 12.17
N GLN A 751 -4.35 11.20 12.76
CA GLN A 751 -3.24 10.44 13.30
C GLN A 751 -2.33 9.84 12.22
N TYR A 752 -1.02 9.99 12.38
CA TYR A 752 0.03 9.10 11.85
C TYR A 752 0.33 8.03 12.92
N PRO A 753 0.85 6.83 12.58
CA PRO A 753 1.15 5.81 13.59
C PRO A 753 1.93 6.34 14.78
N LEU A 754 1.44 6.10 16.01
CA LEU A 754 2.05 6.58 17.24
C LEU A 754 3.29 5.80 17.68
N ASN A 755 3.61 4.73 16.96
CA ASN A 755 4.88 4.04 17.02
C ASN A 755 5.51 4.06 15.61
N PRO A 756 6.11 5.18 15.18
CA PRO A 756 6.67 5.33 13.85
C PRO A 756 7.95 4.51 13.64
N ILE A 757 8.45 3.83 14.69
CA ILE A 757 9.58 2.91 14.61
C ILE A 757 9.18 1.58 13.97
N GLN A 758 7.95 1.12 14.20
CA GLN A 758 7.45 -0.14 13.69
C GLN A 758 6.41 0.03 12.58
N PHE A 759 5.64 1.13 12.62
CA PHE A 759 4.50 1.32 11.76
C PHE A 759 4.67 2.57 10.90
N ILE A 760 4.36 2.43 9.63
CA ILE A 760 4.38 3.52 8.64
C ILE A 760 3.04 3.55 7.91
N ASP A 761 2.68 4.71 7.36
CA ASP A 761 1.51 4.88 6.53
C ASP A 761 1.91 5.40 5.14
N PRO A 762 2.28 4.54 4.18
CA PRO A 762 2.81 4.96 2.89
C PRO A 762 1.79 5.62 1.96
N ARG A 763 0.50 5.44 2.25
CA ARG A 763 -0.58 5.97 1.40
C ARG A 763 -1.28 7.20 1.99
N GLY A 764 -1.04 7.51 3.26
CA GLY A 764 -1.84 8.50 3.96
C GLY A 764 -3.30 8.04 4.11
N LEU A 765 -3.53 6.74 4.14
CA LEU A 765 -4.79 6.04 4.36
C LEU A 765 -4.50 4.83 5.21
N LYS A 766 -5.30 4.59 6.24
CA LYS A 766 -4.97 3.54 7.18
C LYS A 766 -5.52 2.17 6.77
N PHE A 767 -4.73 1.33 6.06
CA PHE A 767 -4.60 -0.06 6.46
C PHE A 767 -3.45 -0.11 7.49
N LEU A 768 -3.77 -0.21 8.75
CA LEU A 768 -2.78 -0.60 9.75
C LEU A 768 -2.55 -2.09 9.58
N VAL A 769 -1.46 -2.45 8.93
CA VAL A 769 -0.97 -3.83 8.93
C VAL A 769 -0.08 -3.97 10.15
N GLU A 770 -0.60 -4.65 11.17
CA GLU A 770 0.19 -5.10 12.31
C GLU A 770 0.77 -6.47 11.96
N GLY A 771 2.07 -6.55 11.73
CA GLY A 771 2.76 -7.79 11.36
C GLY A 771 3.46 -7.72 10.00
N ASP A 772 3.64 -8.86 9.34
CA ASP A 772 4.34 -8.92 8.05
C ASP A 772 3.49 -8.33 6.92
N ARG A 773 3.79 -7.08 6.59
CA ARG A 773 3.13 -6.35 5.50
C ARG A 773 3.33 -7.00 4.14
N LYS A 774 4.44 -7.69 3.93
CA LYS A 774 4.74 -8.36 2.66
C LYS A 774 3.72 -9.46 2.38
N ASP A 775 3.36 -10.22 3.38
CA ASP A 775 2.35 -11.25 3.26
C ASP A 775 0.97 -10.65 2.98
N PHE A 776 0.63 -9.56 3.65
CA PHE A 776 -0.61 -8.84 3.38
C PHE A 776 -0.66 -8.29 1.94
N ASP A 777 0.36 -7.59 1.48
CA ASP A 777 0.39 -7.03 0.12
C ASP A 777 0.37 -8.16 -0.93
N THR A 778 1.01 -9.29 -0.63
CA THR A 778 0.96 -10.48 -1.48
C THR A 778 -0.44 -11.07 -1.56
N ALA A 779 -1.14 -11.17 -0.42
CA ALA A 779 -2.51 -11.65 -0.34
C ALA A 779 -3.50 -10.71 -1.05
N ILE A 780 -3.39 -9.41 -0.85
CA ILE A 780 -4.25 -8.41 -1.51
C ILE A 780 -4.04 -8.43 -3.02
N ASN A 781 -2.81 -8.51 -3.50
CA ASN A 781 -2.52 -8.62 -4.93
C ASN A 781 -3.07 -9.92 -5.53
N PHE A 782 -3.09 -11.00 -4.78
CA PHE A 782 -3.71 -12.26 -5.21
C PHE A 782 -5.24 -12.11 -5.27
N LEU A 783 -5.87 -11.59 -4.24
CA LEU A 783 -7.32 -11.39 -4.17
C LEU A 783 -7.83 -10.43 -5.25
N LYS A 784 -7.07 -9.39 -5.57
CA LYS A 784 -7.40 -8.46 -6.66
C LYS A 784 -7.37 -9.08 -8.05
N LYS A 785 -6.91 -10.31 -8.21
CA LYS A 785 -7.03 -11.06 -9.46
C LYS A 785 -8.46 -11.54 -9.72
N ASP A 786 -9.26 -11.69 -8.68
CA ASP A 786 -10.69 -11.93 -8.79
C ASP A 786 -11.45 -10.61 -9.00
N THR A 787 -12.39 -10.56 -9.92
CA THR A 787 -13.10 -9.33 -10.25
C THR A 787 -14.01 -8.85 -9.13
N GLU A 788 -14.66 -9.75 -8.40
CA GLU A 788 -15.51 -9.39 -7.27
C GLU A 788 -14.67 -8.98 -6.06
N MET A 789 -13.60 -9.71 -5.76
CA MET A 789 -12.66 -9.31 -4.71
C MET A 789 -11.92 -8.02 -5.06
N ALA A 790 -11.52 -7.81 -6.31
CA ALA A 790 -10.96 -6.54 -6.75
C ALA A 790 -11.96 -5.39 -6.54
N ARG A 791 -13.25 -5.61 -6.85
CA ARG A 791 -14.32 -4.65 -6.61
C ARG A 791 -14.49 -4.38 -5.12
N ILE A 792 -14.55 -5.41 -4.29
CA ILE A 792 -14.70 -5.33 -2.83
C ILE A 792 -13.50 -4.61 -2.22
N ILE A 793 -12.28 -5.03 -2.54
CA ILE A 793 -11.05 -4.42 -2.04
C ILE A 793 -10.94 -2.96 -2.49
N THR A 794 -11.19 -2.70 -3.78
CA THR A 794 -11.19 -1.34 -4.33
C THR A 794 -12.30 -0.48 -3.72
N ALA A 795 -13.46 -1.07 -3.46
CA ALA A 795 -14.54 -0.37 -2.77
C ALA A 795 -14.17 -0.06 -1.31
N ILE A 796 -13.48 -0.97 -0.63
CA ILE A 796 -12.93 -0.73 0.71
C ILE A 796 -11.78 0.30 0.63
N GLU A 797 -10.85 0.16 -0.29
CA GLU A 797 -9.75 1.12 -0.51
C GLU A 797 -10.27 2.51 -0.90
N ASN A 798 -11.38 2.59 -1.61
CA ASN A 798 -12.04 3.83 -2.00
C ASN A 798 -13.20 4.21 -1.08
N ASN A 799 -13.60 3.33 -0.18
CA ASN A 799 -14.66 3.62 0.76
C ASN A 799 -14.12 4.53 1.85
N LYS A 800 -14.58 5.76 1.85
CA LYS A 800 -14.19 6.78 2.82
C LYS A 800 -14.72 6.53 4.25
N LYS A 801 -15.22 5.34 4.55
CA LYS A 801 -15.95 5.06 5.78
C LYS A 801 -15.47 3.87 6.60
N VAL A 802 -14.66 2.96 6.07
CA VAL A 802 -14.23 1.75 6.83
C VAL A 802 -12.72 1.60 6.78
N ILE A 803 -12.05 1.58 7.94
CA ILE A 803 -10.71 1.05 8.08
C ILE A 803 -10.81 -0.37 8.55
N ILE A 804 -10.12 -1.18 7.79
CA ILE A 804 -9.82 -2.52 8.21
C ILE A 804 -8.39 -2.52 8.71
N THR A 805 -8.21 -2.73 10.00
CA THR A 805 -6.92 -3.07 10.55
C THR A 805 -6.71 -4.56 10.32
N VAL A 806 -5.73 -4.92 9.50
CA VAL A 806 -5.35 -6.31 9.36
C VAL A 806 -4.20 -6.59 10.31
N SER A 807 -4.48 -7.40 11.32
CA SER A 807 -3.47 -7.94 12.23
C SER A 807 -2.96 -9.25 11.65
N CYS A 808 -1.78 -9.23 11.05
CA CYS A 808 -1.08 -10.45 10.62
C CYS A 808 -0.50 -11.11 11.87
N ASN A 809 -1.22 -12.05 12.44
CA ASN A 809 -0.79 -12.77 13.63
C ASN A 809 -0.72 -14.25 13.31
N ASN A 810 0.48 -14.82 13.36
CA ASN A 810 0.67 -16.25 13.23
C ASN A 810 -0.08 -16.99 14.35
N GLY A 811 -1.06 -17.80 13.97
CA GLY A 811 -1.76 -18.70 14.88
C GLY A 811 -3.04 -18.20 15.53
N LYS A 812 -3.67 -17.14 15.02
CA LYS A 812 -5.04 -16.78 15.38
C LYS A 812 -6.01 -17.24 14.30
N ASP A 813 -7.24 -17.58 14.72
CA ASP A 813 -8.33 -17.80 13.79
C ASP A 813 -8.56 -16.52 12.94
N ASN A 814 -8.78 -16.73 11.66
CA ASN A 814 -9.15 -15.65 10.78
C ASN A 814 -10.53 -15.14 11.21
N SER A 815 -10.62 -13.88 11.51
CA SER A 815 -11.89 -13.29 11.95
C SER A 815 -11.92 -11.79 11.68
N PHE A 816 -13.07 -11.30 11.28
CA PHE A 816 -13.34 -9.86 11.23
C PHE A 816 -14.09 -9.45 12.49
N SER A 817 -13.57 -8.44 13.18
CA SER A 817 -14.28 -7.80 14.28
C SER A 817 -14.95 -6.52 13.76
N PRO A 818 -16.29 -6.53 13.62
CA PRO A 818 -17.03 -5.34 13.18
C PRO A 818 -16.90 -4.17 14.16
N TRP A 819 -16.51 -4.43 15.40
CA TRP A 819 -16.40 -3.46 16.47
C TRP A 819 -15.13 -2.65 16.44
N THR A 820 -14.04 -3.29 16.04
CA THR A 820 -12.72 -2.67 16.00
C THR A 820 -12.30 -2.32 14.58
N GLY A 821 -13.10 -2.75 13.56
CA GLY A 821 -12.69 -2.71 12.17
C GLY A 821 -11.44 -3.57 11.92
N ARG A 822 -11.19 -4.56 12.78
CA ARG A 822 -9.97 -5.36 12.76
C ARG A 822 -10.23 -6.71 12.13
N ILE A 823 -9.46 -7.06 11.11
CA ILE A 823 -9.31 -8.42 10.63
C ILE A 823 -8.12 -9.02 11.36
N HIS A 824 -8.35 -10.12 12.06
CA HIS A 824 -7.30 -11.03 12.47
C HIS A 824 -7.07 -12.00 11.33
N TRP A 825 -5.86 -12.09 10.85
CA TRP A 825 -5.52 -12.95 9.73
C TRP A 825 -4.17 -13.62 9.96
N ASP A 826 -4.14 -14.93 9.78
CA ASP A 826 -2.91 -15.69 9.81
C ASP A 826 -2.44 -15.97 8.36
N PRO A 827 -1.42 -15.28 7.87
CA PRO A 827 -0.90 -15.50 6.53
C PRO A 827 -0.28 -16.88 6.33
N HIS A 828 -0.15 -17.64 7.40
CA HIS A 828 0.45 -18.97 7.44
C HIS A 828 -0.56 -20.08 7.77
N SER A 829 -1.86 -19.77 7.76
CA SER A 829 -2.94 -20.73 8.05
C SER A 829 -3.90 -20.83 6.86
N ALA A 830 -3.84 -21.93 6.14
CA ALA A 830 -4.76 -22.26 5.06
C ALA A 830 -5.93 -23.11 5.55
N LEU A 831 -7.07 -23.11 4.84
CA LEU A 831 -8.28 -23.82 5.21
C LEU A 831 -8.56 -25.02 4.30
N LEU A 832 -9.03 -26.11 4.91
CA LEU A 832 -9.57 -27.27 4.23
C LEU A 832 -11.09 -27.09 4.02
N CYS A 833 -11.61 -27.30 2.82
CA CYS A 833 -12.95 -26.88 2.43
C CYS A 833 -14.09 -27.84 2.74
N ASP A 834 -13.87 -29.05 3.20
CA ASP A 834 -14.97 -30.02 3.41
C ASP A 834 -14.78 -30.84 4.69
N GLU A 835 -15.67 -30.65 5.65
CA GLU A 835 -15.92 -31.55 6.74
C GLU A 835 -17.21 -32.32 6.47
N ASN A 836 -17.12 -33.62 6.22
CA ASN A 836 -18.30 -34.48 6.26
C ASN A 836 -18.23 -35.41 7.48
N PRO A 837 -18.82 -35.05 8.63
CA PRO A 837 -18.73 -35.81 9.85
C PRO A 837 -19.63 -37.06 9.89
N LYS A 838 -20.42 -37.33 8.83
CA LYS A 838 -21.42 -38.44 8.89
C LYS A 838 -20.83 -39.83 8.98
N ASN A 839 -19.55 -40.06 8.69
CA ASN A 839 -18.90 -41.37 8.78
C ASN A 839 -17.47 -41.33 9.30
N GLY A 840 -16.99 -40.21 9.85
CA GLY A 840 -15.59 -40.08 10.27
C GLY A 840 -14.60 -40.05 9.10
N HIS A 841 -15.07 -39.91 7.90
CA HIS A 841 -14.26 -39.68 6.69
C HIS A 841 -14.47 -38.27 6.18
N TYR A 842 -13.40 -37.52 6.09
CA TYR A 842 -13.37 -36.19 5.46
C TYR A 842 -13.42 -36.39 3.94
N ASP A 843 -14.35 -35.71 3.26
CA ASP A 843 -14.42 -35.71 1.80
C ASP A 843 -13.52 -34.59 1.26
N PHE A 844 -12.27 -34.94 1.02
CA PHE A 844 -11.23 -34.03 0.52
C PHE A 844 -11.35 -33.69 -0.98
N LYS A 845 -12.47 -33.99 -1.61
CA LYS A 845 -12.68 -33.78 -3.06
C LYS A 845 -12.59 -32.34 -3.53
N ASN A 846 -12.59 -31.38 -2.62
CA ASN A 846 -12.71 -29.98 -2.97
C ASN A 846 -11.45 -29.15 -2.68
N GLY A 847 -10.36 -29.75 -2.24
CA GLY A 847 -9.07 -29.08 -2.06
C GLY A 847 -9.00 -28.14 -0.86
N THR A 848 -8.13 -27.18 -0.94
CA THR A 848 -7.78 -26.27 0.15
C THR A 848 -7.90 -24.82 -0.29
N GLN A 849 -8.10 -23.93 0.66
CA GLN A 849 -8.05 -22.48 0.43
C GLN A 849 -6.74 -21.91 0.96
N VAL A 850 -6.09 -21.07 0.17
CA VAL A 850 -4.91 -20.30 0.61
C VAL A 850 -5.28 -19.31 1.71
N PRO A 851 -4.37 -18.94 2.60
CA PRO A 851 -4.61 -17.92 3.64
C PRO A 851 -5.12 -16.59 3.07
N ALA A 852 -4.68 -16.21 1.88
CA ALA A 852 -5.19 -15.03 1.19
C ALA A 852 -6.70 -15.08 0.96
N LEU A 853 -7.29 -16.26 0.69
CA LEU A 853 -8.73 -16.37 0.51
C LEU A 853 -9.49 -16.25 1.84
N ALA A 854 -8.91 -16.74 2.94
CA ALA A 854 -9.42 -16.47 4.28
C ALA A 854 -9.39 -14.97 4.61
N LEU A 855 -8.32 -14.25 4.24
CA LEU A 855 -8.31 -12.79 4.29
C LEU A 855 -9.43 -12.19 3.42
N GLY A 856 -9.65 -12.71 2.22
CA GLY A 856 -10.75 -12.28 1.33
C GLY A 856 -12.14 -12.53 1.94
N HIS A 857 -12.33 -13.63 2.65
CA HIS A 857 -13.54 -13.92 3.43
C HIS A 857 -13.79 -12.83 4.48
N GLU A 858 -12.79 -12.51 5.28
CA GLU A 858 -12.89 -11.48 6.32
C GLU A 858 -13.05 -10.06 5.73
N ILE A 859 -12.38 -9.79 4.61
CA ILE A 859 -12.57 -8.55 3.84
C ILE A 859 -14.02 -8.44 3.31
N ALA A 860 -14.65 -9.55 2.92
CA ALA A 860 -16.03 -9.56 2.47
C ALA A 860 -17.03 -9.30 3.62
N HIS A 861 -16.74 -9.77 4.83
CA HIS A 861 -17.46 -9.37 6.05
C HIS A 861 -17.28 -7.88 6.33
N ALA A 862 -16.05 -7.41 6.28
CA ALA A 862 -15.73 -6.01 6.47
C ALA A 862 -16.39 -5.12 5.42
N TYR A 863 -16.43 -5.54 4.15
CA TYR A 863 -17.14 -4.85 3.08
C TYR A 863 -18.65 -4.79 3.34
N ALA A 864 -19.26 -5.91 3.70
CA ALA A 864 -20.69 -5.94 4.04
C ALA A 864 -20.99 -5.06 5.25
N PHE A 865 -20.15 -5.11 6.27
CA PHE A 865 -20.24 -4.23 7.42
C PHE A 865 -20.12 -2.75 7.02
N SER A 866 -19.26 -2.44 6.06
CA SER A 866 -18.99 -1.08 5.59
C SER A 866 -20.03 -0.51 4.62
N THR A 867 -20.66 -1.36 3.84
CA THR A 867 -21.57 -0.95 2.76
C THR A 867 -23.02 -1.22 3.06
N GLU A 868 -23.30 -2.14 3.96
CA GLU A 868 -24.64 -2.47 4.42
C GLU A 868 -24.91 -1.80 5.77
N THR A 869 -26.16 -1.79 6.16
CA THR A 869 -26.48 -1.34 7.51
C THR A 869 -26.00 -2.37 8.52
N TYR A 870 -25.49 -1.85 9.62
CA TYR A 870 -25.05 -2.64 10.76
C TYR A 870 -26.09 -3.69 11.19
N LYS A 871 -27.37 -3.36 11.17
CA LYS A 871 -28.45 -4.31 11.52
C LYS A 871 -28.59 -5.44 10.51
N ASN A 872 -28.52 -5.17 9.20
CA ASN A 872 -28.60 -6.25 8.21
C ASN A 872 -27.41 -7.19 8.36
N TYR A 873 -26.24 -6.63 8.60
CA TYR A 873 -25.05 -7.39 8.93
C TYR A 873 -25.28 -8.20 10.22
N MET A 874 -25.64 -7.56 11.32
CA MET A 874 -25.86 -8.22 12.62
C MET A 874 -27.10 -9.12 12.65
N THR A 875 -28.16 -8.81 11.92
CA THR A 875 -29.30 -9.71 11.80
C THR A 875 -28.88 -11.03 11.15
N ARG A 876 -28.03 -10.96 10.16
CA ARG A 876 -27.49 -12.18 9.54
C ARG A 876 -26.46 -12.87 10.42
N THR A 877 -25.62 -12.13 11.12
CA THR A 877 -24.65 -12.67 12.07
C THR A 877 -25.32 -13.35 13.26
N ASN A 878 -26.47 -12.85 13.71
CA ASN A 878 -27.27 -13.43 14.80
C ASN A 878 -28.30 -14.46 14.31
N ALA A 879 -28.56 -14.57 13.04
CA ALA A 879 -29.49 -15.55 12.48
C ALA A 879 -28.77 -16.90 12.30
N ILE A 880 -29.08 -17.86 13.16
CA ILE A 880 -28.48 -19.19 13.13
C ILE A 880 -28.82 -19.91 11.82
N ASP A 881 -27.82 -20.39 11.14
CA ASP A 881 -27.92 -21.28 9.98
C ASP A 881 -27.30 -22.65 10.36
N PRO A 882 -28.03 -23.75 10.22
CA PRO A 882 -27.58 -25.06 10.70
C PRO A 882 -26.37 -25.63 9.91
N ILE A 883 -25.99 -25.00 8.82
CA ILE A 883 -24.88 -25.44 7.96
C ILE A 883 -23.72 -24.45 7.99
N TYR A 884 -24.04 -23.17 8.09
CA TYR A 884 -23.06 -22.08 7.97
C TYR A 884 -22.88 -21.27 9.25
N ASP A 885 -23.35 -21.73 10.38
CA ASP A 885 -23.42 -21.09 11.70
C ASP A 885 -24.32 -19.86 11.71
N THR A 886 -24.11 -18.91 10.83
CA THR A 886 -24.95 -17.72 10.72
C THR A 886 -25.41 -17.44 9.29
N ALA A 887 -26.45 -16.66 9.12
CA ALA A 887 -26.90 -16.23 7.79
C ALA A 887 -25.89 -15.28 7.14
N GLU A 888 -25.06 -14.57 7.91
CA GLU A 888 -23.97 -13.75 7.37
C GLU A 888 -22.83 -14.62 6.85
N GLU A 889 -22.41 -15.64 7.58
CA GLU A 889 -21.44 -16.60 7.10
C GLU A 889 -21.90 -17.30 5.82
N LYS A 890 -23.18 -17.70 5.78
CA LYS A 890 -23.78 -18.25 4.57
C LYS A 890 -23.68 -17.26 3.39
N ARG A 891 -23.97 -15.98 3.62
CA ARG A 891 -23.92 -14.96 2.58
C ARG A 891 -22.48 -14.79 2.04
N VAL A 892 -21.50 -14.71 2.92
CA VAL A 892 -20.09 -14.55 2.53
C VAL A 892 -19.57 -15.81 1.85
N ILE A 893 -19.77 -16.98 2.43
CA ILE A 893 -19.30 -18.26 1.88
C ILE A 893 -19.96 -18.57 0.54
N THR A 894 -21.29 -18.39 0.40
CA THR A 894 -21.99 -18.67 -0.86
C THR A 894 -21.89 -17.53 -1.87
N GLY A 895 -21.51 -16.34 -1.46
CA GLY A 895 -21.36 -15.14 -2.27
C GLY A 895 -19.90 -14.84 -2.66
N ALA A 896 -19.29 -13.84 -2.02
CA ALA A 896 -17.98 -13.31 -2.38
C ALA A 896 -16.86 -14.34 -2.28
N GLU A 897 -16.84 -15.15 -1.21
CA GLU A 897 -15.85 -16.20 -1.05
C GLU A 897 -15.98 -17.29 -2.12
N THR A 898 -17.19 -17.78 -2.40
CA THR A 898 -17.42 -18.75 -3.48
C THR A 898 -17.04 -18.17 -4.85
N HIS A 899 -17.35 -16.89 -5.09
CA HIS A 899 -16.97 -16.23 -6.33
C HIS A 899 -15.44 -16.14 -6.44
N ALA A 900 -14.78 -15.66 -5.40
CA ALA A 900 -13.33 -15.58 -5.34
C ALA A 900 -12.67 -16.96 -5.39
N ALA A 901 -13.17 -17.93 -4.66
CA ALA A 901 -12.68 -19.30 -4.70
C ALA A 901 -12.77 -19.89 -6.10
N LYS A 902 -13.90 -19.72 -6.79
CA LYS A 902 -14.06 -20.16 -8.19
C LYS A 902 -13.11 -19.45 -9.12
N SER A 903 -13.01 -18.12 -9.01
CA SER A 903 -12.20 -17.28 -9.89
C SER A 903 -10.70 -17.46 -9.65
N LEU A 904 -10.30 -17.53 -8.38
CA LEU A 904 -8.91 -17.74 -7.95
C LEU A 904 -8.54 -19.22 -7.83
N LYS A 905 -9.52 -20.11 -8.14
CA LYS A 905 -9.35 -21.55 -8.22
C LYS A 905 -8.91 -22.20 -6.93
N GLN A 906 -9.53 -21.75 -5.91
CA GLN A 906 -9.48 -22.34 -4.59
C GLN A 906 -10.73 -23.22 -4.38
N CYS A 907 -10.66 -24.11 -3.42
CA CYS A 907 -11.84 -24.91 -3.09
C CYS A 907 -13.00 -24.04 -2.59
N ILE A 908 -14.21 -24.52 -2.74
CA ILE A 908 -15.42 -23.84 -2.31
C ILE A 908 -15.88 -24.47 -1.01
N ARG A 909 -15.98 -23.68 0.04
CA ARG A 909 -16.57 -24.14 1.31
C ARG A 909 -18.07 -24.41 1.16
N LYS A 910 -18.55 -25.45 1.81
CA LYS A 910 -19.97 -25.82 1.83
C LYS A 910 -20.62 -25.55 3.18
N ASN A 911 -19.83 -25.18 4.17
CA ASN A 911 -20.27 -24.84 5.53
C ASN A 911 -19.28 -23.87 6.16
N HIS A 912 -19.56 -23.38 7.35
CA HIS A 912 -18.65 -22.51 8.10
C HIS A 912 -17.46 -23.29 8.69
N GLY A 913 -17.60 -24.60 8.93
CA GLY A 913 -16.50 -25.43 9.41
C GLY A 913 -15.33 -25.50 8.42
N GLY A 914 -14.15 -25.70 8.93
CA GLY A 914 -12.93 -25.93 8.17
C GLY A 914 -11.79 -26.30 9.11
N ILE A 915 -10.89 -27.18 8.69
CA ILE A 915 -9.65 -27.42 9.43
C ILE A 915 -8.59 -26.47 8.90
N SER A 916 -8.10 -25.55 9.74
CA SER A 916 -6.96 -24.73 9.41
C SER A 916 -5.66 -25.52 9.50
N TYR A 917 -4.76 -25.30 8.58
CA TYR A 917 -3.42 -25.88 8.60
C TYR A 917 -2.39 -24.81 8.20
N PRO A 918 -1.19 -24.87 8.74
CA PRO A 918 -0.18 -23.86 8.51
C PRO A 918 0.50 -24.00 7.17
N VAL A 919 0.78 -22.86 6.57
CA VAL A 919 1.53 -22.68 5.32
C VAL A 919 2.58 -21.60 5.51
N LYS A 920 3.50 -21.42 4.53
CA LYS A 920 4.60 -20.47 4.67
C LYS A 920 4.26 -19.03 4.32
N GLY A 921 3.18 -18.81 3.61
CA GLY A 921 2.82 -17.49 3.18
C GLY A 921 1.38 -17.38 2.68
N PRO A 922 0.92 -16.18 2.41
CA PRO A 922 -0.49 -15.88 2.18
C PRO A 922 -1.06 -16.46 0.88
N LEU A 923 -0.22 -16.91 -0.02
CA LEU A 923 -0.63 -17.58 -1.27
C LEU A 923 -0.31 -19.06 -1.28
N ASP A 924 0.23 -19.57 -0.19
CA ASP A 924 0.55 -20.96 -0.08
C ASP A 924 -0.71 -21.71 0.33
N ASN A 925 -1.15 -22.54 -0.56
CA ASN A 925 -1.99 -23.69 -0.27
C ASN A 925 -1.17 -24.93 -0.53
N LEU A 926 -1.62 -26.01 -0.06
CA LEU A 926 -0.96 -27.29 -0.20
C LEU A 926 -0.29 -27.52 -1.54
#